data_8fac688c5d3e6713ce309975beecde40
#
_entry.id   8fac688c5d3e6713ce309975beecde40
#
_cell.length_a   1.000
_cell.length_b   1.000
_cell.length_c   1.000
_cell.angle_alpha   90.00
_cell.angle_beta   90.00
_cell.angle_gamma   90.00
#
_symmetry.space_group_name_H-M   'P 1'
#
loop_
_entity.id
_entity.type
_entity.pdbx_description
1 polymer ?
#
loop_
_entity_poly.entity_id
_entity_poly.type
_entity_poly.pdbx_seq_one_letter_code
_entity_poly.pdbx_strand_id
1 'polypeptide(L)'
;MHIKRTTLAIVITTAISQLSLAQETAVNSVELETIEVNEQHKNLLKQQIINSNQDLVRYSTDMGVPQTGRFGSQGFNIRGVENNQVTITVDGISSAASNNYATFSRYSYYNKSRPEIDTELMGNVSIEKGSSTSAVNGALGGAVNYTTKTVDDILMKDRKAGGMLKYGYNGQNKEHIKTASIAADGQYADALFVYSHRQGNEVQTTSNGPNIMGTGRGLPNPYKNNQYSYLAKMGLKWNDENRLELKALKQRRKMVGQELSYSETTLRDFTDVQEIDTYGVTYLYTPKATIFENIKFSVTKQDTEISGRNDQINTTRGVKTDNTKRAFHTNTVEGRLASTFKPAHLGSTEHRFSTELGYGVSDFRFDMKTYTAGITPTDQNMQSPAKTKNFHILLGDSILLNQRLSSHINARYERTALSSDDNRVSNKQFNNWAGDIGLNYQLSPVWQVGYKISRGFRTPTASEMFFNREVQGRGMSQIFLANTNLKPETSLGNQISLVGNGSLGNLSVTAYHTHYRNLIDLATVGRNIYQSQNVHRAKIKGVDINGTLDLNAAWNAIPQGFELNGGIGYAKGKRDDGSDLLTVQPLKALFGIGYRASNNDWAVHLNGTYTQGKKAKDAQQYAILANTGYLSYDSSLTTYPYLSNSATVFDLVAHKKFGERAIVKVGVYNLFNKKYWTWDNLRTIGVTSPGVANSITGEGLNRYLAPERYAMASVEFKF
;
A
#
# COMPACT_ATOMS: atom_id res chain seq x y z
N MET A 1 15.14 -28.57 29.96
CA MET A 1 14.25 -27.78 29.10
C MET A 1 14.57 -28.00 27.61
N HIS A 2 14.61 -29.28 27.17
CA HIS A 2 15.09 -29.72 25.86
C HIS A 2 14.05 -30.53 25.03
N ILE A 3 12.80 -30.64 25.50
CA ILE A 3 11.81 -31.56 24.88
C ILE A 3 10.87 -30.89 23.90
N LYS A 4 10.77 -29.54 23.85
CA LYS A 4 9.80 -28.84 22.99
C LYS A 4 10.25 -28.53 21.55
N ARG A 5 11.52 -28.79 21.19
CA ARG A 5 12.00 -28.56 19.82
C ARG A 5 11.83 -29.74 18.86
N THR A 6 11.77 -30.93 19.41
CA THR A 6 11.71 -32.18 18.65
C THR A 6 10.28 -32.51 18.17
N THR A 7 9.26 -32.11 18.92
CA THR A 7 7.86 -32.42 18.60
C THR A 7 7.35 -31.61 17.40
N LEU A 8 7.77 -30.37 17.27
CA LEU A 8 7.36 -29.51 16.11
C LEU A 8 8.03 -29.97 14.81
N ALA A 9 9.28 -30.44 14.89
CA ALA A 9 9.98 -30.96 13.70
C ALA A 9 9.40 -32.33 13.25
N ILE A 10 8.93 -33.16 14.18
CA ILE A 10 8.31 -34.45 13.87
C ILE A 10 6.94 -34.27 13.21
N VAL A 11 6.13 -33.30 13.65
CA VAL A 11 4.82 -33.00 13.03
C VAL A 11 4.98 -32.47 11.59
N ILE A 12 5.97 -31.63 11.35
CA ILE A 12 6.27 -31.13 9.99
C ILE A 12 6.82 -32.25 9.10
N THR A 13 7.67 -33.12 9.64
CA THR A 13 8.25 -34.24 8.86
C THR A 13 7.22 -35.33 8.55
N THR A 14 6.27 -35.60 9.45
CA THR A 14 5.19 -36.57 9.24
C THR A 14 4.14 -36.03 8.25
N ALA A 15 3.85 -34.74 8.30
CA ALA A 15 2.96 -34.11 7.31
C ALA A 15 3.55 -34.15 5.89
N ILE A 16 4.87 -33.92 5.75
CA ILE A 16 5.58 -33.98 4.47
C ILE A 16 5.61 -35.41 3.90
N SER A 17 5.76 -36.44 4.75
CA SER A 17 5.79 -37.84 4.29
C SER A 17 4.40 -38.38 3.90
N GLN A 18 3.31 -37.87 4.47
CA GLN A 18 1.96 -38.27 4.08
C GLN A 18 1.43 -37.52 2.85
N LEU A 19 1.93 -36.31 2.57
CA LEU A 19 1.63 -35.58 1.32
C LEU A 19 2.14 -36.30 0.06
N SER A 20 3.11 -37.21 0.18
CA SER A 20 3.67 -37.99 -0.92
C SER A 20 2.83 -39.22 -1.34
N LEU A 21 1.76 -39.57 -0.61
CA LEU A 21 0.98 -40.81 -0.82
C LEU A 21 -0.46 -40.61 -1.33
N ALA A 22 -0.90 -39.37 -1.62
CA ALA A 22 -2.23 -39.14 -2.18
C ALA A 22 -2.24 -39.22 -3.71
N GLN A 23 -2.90 -40.23 -4.17
CA GLN A 23 -3.03 -40.85 -5.49
C GLN A 23 -3.59 -39.97 -6.61
N GLU A 24 -3.15 -40.37 -7.84
CA GLU A 24 -3.69 -39.99 -9.15
C GLU A 24 -5.22 -39.95 -9.24
N THR A 25 -5.76 -38.78 -9.60
CA THR A 25 -6.98 -38.74 -10.44
C THR A 25 -7.08 -37.40 -11.16
N ALA A 26 -7.29 -37.51 -12.47
CA ALA A 26 -7.77 -36.50 -13.42
C ALA A 26 -6.87 -35.30 -13.71
N VAL A 27 -6.07 -35.45 -14.75
CA VAL A 27 -5.51 -34.35 -15.54
C VAL A 27 -6.69 -33.66 -16.28
N ASN A 28 -7.30 -32.68 -15.65
CA ASN A 28 -8.04 -31.64 -16.36
C ASN A 28 -7.05 -30.51 -16.64
N SER A 29 -7.11 -29.98 -17.86
CA SER A 29 -6.33 -28.88 -18.36
C SER A 29 -6.12 -27.80 -17.29
N VAL A 30 -4.94 -27.79 -16.69
CA VAL A 30 -4.53 -26.75 -15.74
C VAL A 30 -4.36 -25.48 -16.59
N GLU A 31 -5.30 -24.55 -16.50
CA GLU A 31 -5.04 -23.18 -16.88
C GLU A 31 -3.79 -22.76 -16.11
N LEU A 32 -2.72 -22.47 -16.85
CA LEU A 32 -1.47 -21.95 -16.30
C LEU A 32 -1.71 -20.55 -15.75
N GLU A 33 -2.31 -20.49 -14.58
CA GLU A 33 -2.21 -19.29 -13.77
C GLU A 33 -0.74 -19.13 -13.41
N THR A 34 -0.15 -18.04 -13.85
CA THR A 34 1.12 -17.53 -13.29
C THR A 34 1.04 -17.71 -11.80
N ILE A 35 2.03 -18.39 -11.18
CA ILE A 35 2.13 -18.42 -9.72
C ILE A 35 2.49 -17.01 -9.29
N GLU A 36 1.52 -16.17 -9.34
CA GLU A 36 1.48 -15.00 -8.52
C GLU A 36 1.07 -15.51 -7.12
N VAL A 37 1.81 -15.10 -6.12
CA VAL A 37 1.44 -15.25 -4.68
C VAL A 37 0.06 -14.58 -4.40
N ASN A 38 -0.71 -14.35 -5.41
CA ASN A 38 -1.93 -13.56 -5.53
C ASN A 38 -3.22 -14.29 -5.19
N GLU A 39 -3.27 -15.62 -5.18
CA GLU A 39 -4.55 -16.29 -4.90
C GLU A 39 -5.08 -16.03 -3.49
N GLN A 40 -4.20 -15.83 -2.51
CA GLN A 40 -4.64 -15.47 -1.16
C GLN A 40 -5.28 -14.07 -1.08
N HIS A 41 -5.01 -13.18 -2.03
CA HIS A 41 -5.50 -11.80 -2.03
C HIS A 41 -6.75 -11.58 -2.89
N LYS A 42 -7.03 -12.44 -3.86
CA LYS A 42 -8.19 -12.31 -4.78
C LYS A 42 -9.56 -12.22 -4.07
N ASN A 43 -9.66 -12.69 -2.83
CA ASN A 43 -10.91 -12.69 -2.06
C ASN A 43 -10.85 -11.93 -0.73
N LEU A 44 -9.77 -11.19 -0.43
CA LEU A 44 -9.63 -10.48 0.84
C LEU A 44 -10.80 -9.53 1.13
N LEU A 45 -11.19 -8.73 0.14
CA LEU A 45 -12.31 -7.79 0.27
C LEU A 45 -13.65 -8.50 0.53
N LYS A 46 -13.81 -9.75 0.03
CA LYS A 46 -15.05 -10.51 0.19
C LYS A 46 -15.12 -11.29 1.50
N GLN A 47 -13.98 -11.70 2.06
CA GLN A 47 -13.93 -12.59 3.24
C GLN A 47 -13.69 -11.86 4.56
N GLN A 48 -12.95 -10.77 4.56
CA GLN A 48 -12.58 -10.01 5.75
C GLN A 48 -13.32 -8.66 5.82
N ILE A 49 -13.28 -8.01 6.99
CA ILE A 49 -13.71 -6.62 7.13
C ILE A 49 -12.50 -5.76 6.81
N ILE A 50 -12.51 -5.10 5.67
CA ILE A 50 -11.42 -4.24 5.20
C ILE A 50 -11.97 -2.83 5.03
N ASN A 51 -11.56 -1.95 5.93
CA ASN A 51 -11.95 -0.55 5.94
C ASN A 51 -10.79 0.39 5.59
N SER A 52 -9.55 -0.10 5.67
CA SER A 52 -8.34 0.69 5.46
C SER A 52 -7.21 -0.13 4.83
N ASN A 53 -6.16 0.53 4.38
CA ASN A 53 -4.94 -0.13 3.93
C ASN A 53 -4.29 -1.01 5.00
N GLN A 54 -4.45 -0.67 6.29
CA GLN A 54 -3.94 -1.49 7.39
C GLN A 54 -4.64 -2.84 7.47
N ASP A 55 -5.96 -2.86 7.25
CA ASP A 55 -6.72 -4.11 7.29
C ASP A 55 -6.30 -5.05 6.16
N LEU A 56 -5.93 -4.51 4.98
CA LEU A 56 -5.42 -5.30 3.85
C LEU A 56 -4.16 -6.09 4.19
N VAL A 57 -3.30 -5.54 5.05
CA VAL A 57 -2.00 -6.16 5.40
C VAL A 57 -1.93 -6.68 6.83
N ARG A 58 -3.05 -6.66 7.56
CA ARG A 58 -3.12 -7.06 8.98
C ARG A 58 -2.47 -8.41 9.23
N TYR A 59 -2.79 -9.39 8.41
CA TYR A 59 -2.28 -10.77 8.50
C TYR A 59 -1.19 -11.07 7.46
N SER A 60 -0.49 -10.05 6.98
CA SER A 60 0.72 -10.24 6.17
C SER A 60 1.96 -10.22 7.06
N THR A 61 2.90 -11.10 6.79
CA THR A 61 4.12 -11.29 7.58
C THR A 61 5.26 -10.36 7.18
N ASP A 62 5.26 -9.84 5.94
CA ASP A 62 6.34 -9.06 5.35
C ASP A 62 5.87 -7.67 4.84
N MET A 63 4.66 -7.27 5.23
CA MET A 63 4.08 -5.99 4.86
C MET A 63 3.66 -5.18 6.07
N GLY A 64 3.60 -3.86 5.90
CA GLY A 64 3.09 -2.89 6.85
C GLY A 64 2.49 -1.68 6.17
N VAL A 65 1.87 -0.81 6.95
CA VAL A 65 1.33 0.47 6.50
C VAL A 65 1.85 1.55 7.45
N PRO A 66 2.73 2.42 6.99
CA PRO A 66 3.17 3.55 7.81
C PRO A 66 2.01 4.49 8.06
N GLN A 67 1.77 4.80 9.32
CA GLN A 67 0.83 5.83 9.74
C GLN A 67 1.61 7.06 10.21
N THR A 68 1.52 8.13 9.46
CA THR A 68 2.25 9.35 9.78
C THR A 68 1.30 10.54 9.89
N GLY A 69 0.95 10.90 11.11
CA GLY A 69 0.25 12.16 11.39
C GLY A 69 -1.19 12.21 10.87
N ARG A 70 -1.61 13.40 10.52
CA ARG A 70 -3.00 13.80 10.26
C ARG A 70 -3.63 13.14 9.03
N PHE A 71 -2.83 12.83 7.99
CA PHE A 71 -3.35 12.32 6.72
C PHE A 71 -3.66 10.81 6.73
N GLY A 72 -3.44 10.12 7.84
CA GLY A 72 -3.74 8.70 7.98
C GLY A 72 -2.69 7.79 7.34
N SER A 73 -3.12 6.65 6.83
CA SER A 73 -2.25 5.68 6.16
C SER A 73 -1.82 6.18 4.78
N GLN A 74 -0.54 6.02 4.45
CA GLN A 74 0.06 6.68 3.30
C GLN A 74 0.77 5.73 2.36
N GLY A 75 0.09 4.68 1.96
CA GLY A 75 0.62 3.66 1.09
C GLY A 75 1.04 2.42 1.86
N PHE A 76 1.95 1.66 1.28
CA PHE A 76 2.36 0.37 1.80
C PHE A 76 3.86 0.31 1.99
N ASN A 77 4.27 -0.47 2.98
CA ASN A 77 5.62 -0.97 3.12
C ASN A 77 5.61 -2.44 2.68
N ILE A 78 6.39 -2.79 1.67
CA ILE A 78 6.53 -4.16 1.18
C ILE A 78 7.99 -4.57 1.32
N ARG A 79 8.27 -5.58 2.14
CA ARG A 79 9.63 -6.11 2.35
C ARG A 79 10.67 -5.03 2.69
N GLY A 80 10.26 -3.95 3.37
CA GLY A 80 11.16 -2.88 3.82
C GLY A 80 11.37 -1.74 2.82
N VAL A 81 10.61 -1.67 1.73
CA VAL A 81 10.54 -0.49 0.86
C VAL A 81 9.14 0.11 0.89
N GLU A 82 9.04 1.44 0.73
CA GLU A 82 7.79 2.17 0.92
C GLU A 82 7.72 3.46 0.09
N ASN A 83 6.67 4.24 0.28
CA ASN A 83 6.43 5.53 -0.41
C ASN A 83 6.38 5.36 -1.93
N ASN A 84 7.15 6.16 -2.66
CA ASN A 84 7.21 6.11 -4.12
C ASN A 84 7.95 4.87 -4.67
N GLN A 85 8.57 4.07 -3.81
CA GLN A 85 9.20 2.81 -4.17
C GLN A 85 8.19 1.66 -4.29
N VAL A 86 6.96 1.85 -3.76
CA VAL A 86 5.81 0.95 -3.94
C VAL A 86 4.78 1.66 -4.80
N THR A 87 4.47 1.08 -5.94
CA THR A 87 3.48 1.63 -6.86
C THR A 87 2.07 1.27 -6.39
N ILE A 88 1.16 2.24 -6.44
CA ILE A 88 -0.27 2.01 -6.20
C ILE A 88 -1.03 2.41 -7.46
N THR A 89 -1.88 1.52 -7.96
CA THR A 89 -2.71 1.80 -9.14
C THR A 89 -4.19 1.57 -8.84
N VAL A 90 -5.05 2.27 -9.57
CA VAL A 90 -6.51 2.03 -9.63
C VAL A 90 -6.89 1.84 -11.08
N ASP A 91 -7.35 0.64 -11.46
CA ASP A 91 -7.61 0.23 -12.85
C ASP A 91 -6.41 0.51 -13.79
N GLY A 92 -5.21 0.30 -13.25
CA GLY A 92 -3.95 0.51 -13.95
C GLY A 92 -3.38 1.93 -13.89
N ILE A 93 -4.16 2.97 -13.57
CA ILE A 93 -3.64 4.34 -13.41
C ILE A 93 -2.88 4.48 -12.10
N SER A 94 -1.67 5.00 -12.18
CA SER A 94 -0.85 5.24 -10.99
C SER A 94 -1.43 6.36 -10.12
N SER A 95 -1.54 6.09 -8.82
CA SER A 95 -1.83 7.11 -7.82
C SER A 95 -0.73 8.18 -7.81
N ALA A 96 -1.09 9.42 -7.52
CA ALA A 96 -0.13 10.52 -7.41
C ALA A 96 1.04 10.17 -6.49
N ALA A 97 2.22 10.68 -6.81
CA ALA A 97 3.43 10.47 -6.02
C ALA A 97 3.24 11.01 -4.59
N SER A 98 3.80 10.30 -3.62
CA SER A 98 3.96 10.81 -2.27
C SER A 98 5.04 11.89 -2.24
N ASN A 99 4.69 13.06 -1.76
CA ASN A 99 5.62 14.18 -1.68
C ASN A 99 6.18 14.28 -0.26
N ASN A 100 7.49 14.15 -0.13
CA ASN A 100 8.19 14.22 1.15
C ASN A 100 9.03 15.50 1.21
N TYR A 101 8.44 16.59 1.69
CA TYR A 101 9.19 17.80 2.01
C TYR A 101 9.56 17.78 3.49
N ALA A 102 10.69 17.18 3.82
CA ALA A 102 11.24 17.18 5.18
C ALA A 102 11.38 18.58 5.79
N THR A 103 11.44 19.61 4.94
CA THR A 103 11.41 21.03 5.30
C THR A 103 10.17 21.48 6.01
N PHE A 104 9.09 20.78 5.83
CA PHE A 104 7.86 21.05 6.53
C PHE A 104 7.69 20.17 7.77
N SER A 105 8.76 19.56 8.27
CA SER A 105 8.80 18.85 9.55
C SER A 105 8.36 19.75 10.72
N ARG A 106 8.56 21.07 10.64
CA ARG A 106 7.93 22.05 11.56
C ARG A 106 6.41 21.98 11.54
N TYR A 107 5.86 21.53 10.43
CA TYR A 107 4.42 21.42 10.24
C TYR A 107 3.95 19.97 10.30
N SER A 108 4.84 19.01 10.55
CA SER A 108 4.66 17.57 10.79
C SER A 108 3.73 16.81 9.83
N TYR A 109 3.21 17.44 8.76
CA TYR A 109 2.01 16.98 8.05
C TYR A 109 2.19 16.67 6.60
N TYR A 110 3.26 17.14 6.01
CA TYR A 110 3.48 17.02 4.56
C TYR A 110 4.51 15.96 4.22
N ASN A 111 4.97 15.24 5.23
CA ASN A 111 5.78 14.07 5.02
C ASN A 111 4.87 12.96 4.49
N LYS A 112 4.99 12.65 3.18
CA LYS A 112 4.35 11.49 2.57
C LYS A 112 2.84 11.62 2.40
N SER A 113 2.38 12.69 1.76
CA SER A 113 0.97 12.85 1.42
C SER A 113 0.61 12.03 0.18
N ARG A 114 -0.11 10.95 0.35
CA ARG A 114 -0.73 10.15 -0.72
C ARG A 114 -2.19 9.91 -0.37
N PRO A 115 -3.15 10.04 -1.31
CA PRO A 115 -4.54 9.76 -1.00
C PRO A 115 -4.73 8.28 -0.65
N GLU A 116 -5.54 8.01 0.36
CA GLU A 116 -6.00 6.66 0.68
C GLU A 116 -7.18 6.30 -0.23
N ILE A 117 -7.14 5.11 -0.83
CA ILE A 117 -8.19 4.62 -1.72
C ILE A 117 -9.36 4.07 -0.91
N ASP A 118 -10.59 4.46 -1.25
CA ASP A 118 -11.79 3.91 -0.61
C ASP A 118 -12.07 2.50 -1.08
N THR A 119 -11.90 1.53 -0.19
CA THR A 119 -12.11 0.10 -0.46
C THR A 119 -13.55 -0.23 -0.82
N GLU A 120 -14.52 0.63 -0.48
CA GLU A 120 -15.94 0.43 -0.83
C GLU A 120 -16.21 0.54 -2.34
N LEU A 121 -15.35 1.25 -3.08
CA LEU A 121 -15.44 1.34 -4.54
C LEU A 121 -14.72 0.20 -5.27
N MET A 122 -13.92 -0.61 -4.54
CA MET A 122 -13.04 -1.62 -5.11
C MET A 122 -13.70 -3.01 -5.10
N GLY A 123 -13.56 -3.72 -6.21
CA GLY A 123 -13.98 -5.12 -6.37
C GLY A 123 -12.85 -6.09 -6.05
N ASN A 124 -11.60 -5.69 -6.36
CA ASN A 124 -10.42 -6.52 -6.11
C ASN A 124 -9.18 -5.69 -5.75
N VAL A 125 -8.26 -6.31 -5.02
CA VAL A 125 -6.92 -5.78 -4.72
C VAL A 125 -5.91 -6.89 -4.95
N SER A 126 -4.90 -6.64 -5.77
CA SER A 126 -3.75 -7.53 -5.94
C SER A 126 -2.48 -6.86 -5.43
N ILE A 127 -1.62 -7.63 -4.78
CA ILE A 127 -0.37 -7.15 -4.21
C ILE A 127 0.78 -7.96 -4.78
N GLU A 128 1.68 -7.27 -5.48
CA GLU A 128 2.90 -7.83 -6.02
C GLU A 128 4.06 -7.48 -5.10
N LYS A 129 4.81 -8.50 -4.66
CA LYS A 129 5.95 -8.32 -3.76
C LYS A 129 7.27 -8.41 -4.53
N GLY A 130 8.12 -7.41 -4.35
CA GLY A 130 9.37 -7.26 -5.09
C GLY A 130 9.21 -6.50 -6.41
N SER A 131 10.29 -6.42 -7.19
CA SER A 131 10.27 -5.68 -8.47
C SER A 131 9.28 -6.30 -9.45
N SER A 132 8.56 -5.47 -10.18
CA SER A 132 7.53 -5.86 -11.14
C SER A 132 7.60 -5.01 -12.40
N THR A 133 7.18 -5.58 -13.52
CA THR A 133 7.02 -4.88 -14.80
C THR A 133 5.62 -4.31 -15.02
N SER A 134 4.64 -4.71 -14.19
CA SER A 134 3.22 -4.40 -14.37
C SER A 134 2.86 -2.93 -14.12
N ALA A 135 3.73 -2.16 -13.46
CA ALA A 135 3.43 -0.81 -13.04
C ALA A 135 4.16 0.27 -13.84
N VAL A 136 3.48 1.36 -14.18
CA VAL A 136 4.08 2.60 -14.71
C VAL A 136 5.09 3.15 -13.69
N ASN A 137 6.21 3.69 -14.16
CA ASN A 137 7.40 4.09 -13.38
C ASN A 137 8.15 2.92 -12.75
N GLY A 138 7.90 1.69 -13.21
CA GLY A 138 8.47 0.47 -12.66
C GLY A 138 8.13 0.27 -11.19
N ALA A 139 7.91 -0.95 -10.76
CA ALA A 139 7.79 -1.24 -9.34
C ALA A 139 9.18 -1.54 -8.79
N LEU A 140 9.76 -0.62 -8.03
CA LEU A 140 11.09 -0.84 -7.44
C LEU A 140 11.04 -1.91 -6.35
N GLY A 141 10.00 -1.87 -5.51
CA GLY A 141 9.85 -2.76 -4.35
C GLY A 141 8.53 -3.54 -4.31
N GLY A 142 7.62 -3.28 -5.23
CA GLY A 142 6.32 -3.93 -5.32
C GLY A 142 5.21 -3.00 -5.81
N ALA A 143 4.03 -3.58 -6.01
CA ALA A 143 2.85 -2.86 -6.45
C ALA A 143 1.60 -3.31 -5.70
N VAL A 144 0.66 -2.38 -5.51
CA VAL A 144 -0.69 -2.64 -5.01
C VAL A 144 -1.67 -2.14 -6.06
N ASN A 145 -2.39 -3.07 -6.68
CA ASN A 145 -3.27 -2.80 -7.80
C ASN A 145 -4.72 -2.97 -7.37
N TYR A 146 -5.46 -1.87 -7.33
CA TYR A 146 -6.89 -1.86 -7.07
C TYR A 146 -7.65 -1.93 -8.38
N THR A 147 -8.70 -2.76 -8.40
CA THR A 147 -9.67 -2.81 -9.50
C THR A 147 -11.02 -2.38 -8.96
N THR A 148 -11.65 -1.42 -9.65
CA THR A 148 -12.96 -0.92 -9.24
C THR A 148 -14.07 -1.95 -9.47
N LYS A 149 -15.14 -1.89 -8.67
CA LYS A 149 -16.31 -2.78 -8.78
C LYS A 149 -16.88 -2.83 -10.20
N THR A 150 -17.41 -3.98 -10.53
CA THR A 150 -18.16 -4.28 -11.76
C THR A 150 -19.63 -4.56 -11.44
N VAL A 151 -20.47 -4.71 -12.45
CA VAL A 151 -21.89 -5.08 -12.27
C VAL A 151 -22.02 -6.43 -11.54
N ASP A 152 -21.12 -7.38 -11.78
CA ASP A 152 -21.11 -8.71 -11.17
C ASP A 152 -20.83 -8.68 -9.66
N ASP A 153 -20.15 -7.64 -9.16
CA ASP A 153 -19.92 -7.47 -7.73
C ASP A 153 -21.21 -7.08 -6.98
N ILE A 154 -22.19 -6.51 -7.69
CA ILE A 154 -23.45 -6.02 -7.13
C ILE A 154 -24.59 -7.00 -7.38
N LEU A 155 -24.74 -7.50 -8.59
CA LEU A 155 -25.84 -8.36 -8.97
C LEU A 155 -25.78 -9.72 -8.25
N MET A 156 -26.94 -10.26 -7.90
CA MET A 156 -27.07 -11.66 -7.55
C MET A 156 -27.02 -12.51 -8.81
N LYS A 157 -26.69 -13.79 -8.66
CA LYS A 157 -26.66 -14.75 -9.77
C LYS A 157 -27.99 -14.72 -10.55
N ASP A 158 -27.92 -14.77 -11.85
CA ASP A 158 -29.05 -14.78 -12.79
C ASP A 158 -29.96 -13.53 -12.74
N ARG A 159 -29.57 -12.46 -12.04
CA ARG A 159 -30.28 -11.19 -12.02
C ARG A 159 -29.66 -10.22 -13.00
N LYS A 160 -30.53 -9.56 -13.80
CA LYS A 160 -30.11 -8.52 -14.75
C LYS A 160 -30.17 -7.10 -14.20
N ALA A 161 -30.79 -6.92 -13.05
CA ALA A 161 -30.82 -5.65 -12.33
C ALA A 161 -30.94 -5.92 -10.84
N GLY A 162 -30.36 -5.05 -10.03
CA GLY A 162 -30.40 -5.19 -8.59
C GLY A 162 -29.59 -4.10 -7.90
N GLY A 163 -29.46 -4.25 -6.59
CA GLY A 163 -28.71 -3.31 -5.77
C GLY A 163 -28.08 -3.96 -4.55
N MET A 164 -27.26 -3.18 -3.88
CA MET A 164 -26.59 -3.58 -2.65
C MET A 164 -26.62 -2.41 -1.66
N LEU A 165 -27.02 -2.69 -0.44
CA LEU A 165 -26.88 -1.78 0.70
C LEU A 165 -25.90 -2.39 1.69
N LYS A 166 -24.94 -1.61 2.16
CA LYS A 166 -23.99 -2.02 3.17
C LYS A 166 -23.90 -0.98 4.27
N TYR A 167 -23.92 -1.45 5.51
CA TYR A 167 -23.57 -0.65 6.66
C TYR A 167 -22.39 -1.31 7.38
N GLY A 168 -21.36 -0.51 7.68
CA GLY A 168 -20.19 -0.91 8.44
C GLY A 168 -19.95 0.00 9.63
N TYR A 169 -19.39 -0.57 10.70
CA TYR A 169 -18.91 0.16 11.86
C TYR A 169 -17.49 -0.29 12.19
N ASN A 170 -16.60 0.67 12.38
CA ASN A 170 -15.23 0.46 12.85
C ASN A 170 -15.06 1.13 14.21
N GLY A 171 -14.98 0.33 15.26
CA GLY A 171 -14.82 0.83 16.63
C GLY A 171 -13.46 1.46 16.92
N GLN A 172 -12.42 1.18 16.10
CA GLN A 172 -11.08 1.75 16.25
C GLN A 172 -11.09 3.28 16.24
N ASN A 173 -11.91 3.87 15.40
CA ASN A 173 -12.05 5.31 15.18
C ASN A 173 -13.50 5.77 15.19
N LYS A 174 -14.41 4.93 15.69
CA LYS A 174 -15.87 5.15 15.72
C LYS A 174 -16.42 5.53 14.35
N GLU A 175 -15.91 4.89 13.29
CA GLU A 175 -16.29 5.21 11.93
C GLU A 175 -17.53 4.44 11.50
N HIS A 176 -18.49 5.16 10.96
CA HIS A 176 -19.69 4.62 10.29
C HIS A 176 -19.48 4.67 8.78
N ILE A 177 -19.71 3.54 8.11
CA ILE A 177 -19.55 3.36 6.68
C ILE A 177 -20.92 2.98 6.11
N LYS A 178 -21.41 3.75 5.14
CA LYS A 178 -22.69 3.53 4.48
C LYS A 178 -22.45 3.46 2.98
N THR A 179 -22.77 2.33 2.37
CA THR A 179 -22.62 2.12 0.94
C THR A 179 -23.94 1.72 0.31
N ALA A 180 -24.27 2.37 -0.81
CA ALA A 180 -25.42 2.01 -1.64
C ALA A 180 -24.95 1.83 -3.07
N SER A 181 -25.41 0.77 -3.72
CA SER A 181 -25.04 0.47 -5.11
C SER A 181 -26.26 -0.03 -5.87
N ILE A 182 -26.32 0.32 -7.15
CA ILE A 182 -27.29 -0.21 -8.11
C ILE A 182 -26.54 -0.65 -9.36
N ALA A 183 -27.01 -1.72 -9.97
CA ALA A 183 -26.42 -2.24 -11.21
C ALA A 183 -27.51 -2.85 -12.10
N ALA A 184 -27.26 -2.77 -13.41
CA ALA A 184 -28.07 -3.44 -14.42
C ALA A 184 -27.15 -3.99 -15.51
N ASP A 185 -27.47 -5.18 -16.02
CA ASP A 185 -26.79 -5.84 -17.14
C ASP A 185 -27.80 -6.24 -18.20
N GLY A 186 -27.87 -5.46 -19.28
CA GLY A 186 -28.70 -5.73 -20.44
C GLY A 186 -27.90 -6.28 -21.60
N GLN A 187 -28.58 -6.67 -22.66
CA GLN A 187 -27.97 -7.22 -23.87
C GLN A 187 -27.03 -6.23 -24.56
N TYR A 188 -27.40 -4.93 -24.61
CA TYR A 188 -26.66 -3.89 -25.34
C TYR A 188 -25.94 -2.89 -24.43
N ALA A 189 -26.28 -2.88 -23.15
CA ALA A 189 -25.67 -1.97 -22.19
C ALA A 189 -25.69 -2.54 -20.79
N ASP A 190 -24.67 -2.20 -20.01
CA ASP A 190 -24.63 -2.41 -18.57
C ASP A 190 -24.31 -1.08 -17.86
N ALA A 191 -24.73 -0.96 -16.62
CA ALA A 191 -24.48 0.22 -15.81
C ALA A 191 -24.30 -0.14 -14.34
N LEU A 192 -23.41 0.59 -13.66
CA LEU A 192 -23.11 0.48 -12.25
C LEU A 192 -23.01 1.87 -11.64
N PHE A 193 -23.63 2.05 -10.47
CA PHE A 193 -23.39 3.21 -9.62
C PHE A 193 -23.16 2.75 -8.17
N VAL A 194 -22.09 3.27 -7.55
CA VAL A 194 -21.75 3.03 -6.14
C VAL A 194 -21.57 4.36 -5.45
N TYR A 195 -22.20 4.52 -4.31
CA TYR A 195 -22.02 5.64 -3.38
C TYR A 195 -21.52 5.11 -2.05
N SER A 196 -20.51 5.74 -1.48
CA SER A 196 -20.00 5.46 -0.14
C SER A 196 -19.87 6.75 0.66
N HIS A 197 -20.32 6.70 1.90
CA HIS A 197 -20.14 7.77 2.89
C HIS A 197 -19.54 7.20 4.16
N ARG A 198 -18.43 7.80 4.59
CA ARG A 198 -17.68 7.38 5.77
C ARG A 198 -17.50 8.56 6.71
N GLN A 199 -17.80 8.35 7.99
CA GLN A 199 -17.68 9.38 9.02
C GLN A 199 -17.13 8.77 10.30
N GLY A 200 -16.00 9.31 10.79
CA GLY A 200 -15.31 8.81 11.97
C GLY A 200 -14.48 9.88 12.66
N ASN A 201 -13.70 9.47 13.64
CA ASN A 201 -12.83 10.31 14.46
C ASN A 201 -11.38 9.82 14.38
N GLU A 202 -10.52 10.34 15.24
CA GLU A 202 -9.18 9.82 15.48
C GLU A 202 -9.20 8.38 16.00
N VAL A 203 -8.13 7.64 15.71
CA VAL A 203 -7.96 6.28 16.22
C VAL A 203 -7.83 6.32 17.75
N GLN A 204 -8.64 5.53 18.43
CA GLN A 204 -8.56 5.33 19.87
C GLN A 204 -7.40 4.37 20.19
N THR A 205 -6.58 4.73 21.18
CA THR A 205 -5.40 3.93 21.56
C THR A 205 -5.53 3.43 22.99
N THR A 206 -4.72 2.45 23.37
CA THR A 206 -4.62 1.98 24.78
C THR A 206 -3.99 3.01 25.73
N SER A 207 -3.80 4.25 25.27
CA SER A 207 -3.20 5.30 26.08
C SER A 207 -4.20 5.83 27.12
N ASN A 208 -3.73 5.90 28.36
CA ASN A 208 -4.34 6.63 29.45
C ASN A 208 -3.42 7.78 29.91
N GLY A 209 -2.53 8.25 29.04
CA GLY A 209 -1.60 9.35 29.33
C GLY A 209 -2.28 10.71 29.45
N PRO A 210 -1.51 11.75 29.78
CA PRO A 210 -2.06 13.08 30.08
C PRO A 210 -2.76 13.72 28.87
N ASN A 211 -3.95 14.26 29.09
CA ASN A 211 -4.70 15.04 28.10
C ASN A 211 -4.35 16.52 28.22
N ILE A 212 -3.15 16.88 27.83
CA ILE A 212 -2.59 18.24 27.89
C ILE A 212 -2.21 18.74 26.50
N MET A 213 -1.94 20.05 26.41
CA MET A 213 -1.28 20.61 25.22
C MET A 213 0.23 20.40 25.31
N GLY A 214 0.88 20.29 24.13
CA GLY A 214 2.33 20.21 23.99
C GLY A 214 2.88 18.81 23.83
N THR A 215 4.19 18.73 23.83
CA THR A 215 4.98 17.54 23.47
C THR A 215 4.81 16.37 24.45
N GLY A 216 4.38 16.65 25.67
CA GLY A 216 4.05 15.67 26.71
C GLY A 216 2.65 15.04 26.59
N ARG A 217 1.83 15.49 25.62
CA ARG A 217 0.49 14.92 25.40
C ARG A 217 0.56 13.43 25.14
N GLY A 218 -0.08 12.64 25.99
CA GLY A 218 -0.11 11.17 25.89
C GLY A 218 -1.28 10.61 25.08
N LEU A 219 -2.29 11.42 24.75
CA LEU A 219 -3.45 11.00 23.94
C LEU A 219 -3.30 11.40 22.47
N PRO A 220 -3.93 10.69 21.53
CA PRO A 220 -4.03 11.11 20.13
C PRO A 220 -4.60 12.52 19.99
N ASN A 221 -4.26 13.20 18.91
CA ASN A 221 -4.85 14.50 18.58
C ASN A 221 -6.29 14.30 18.08
N PRO A 222 -7.28 15.07 18.60
CA PRO A 222 -8.67 14.88 18.21
C PRO A 222 -8.93 15.41 16.79
N TYR A 223 -9.66 14.62 15.99
CA TYR A 223 -10.16 15.07 14.69
C TYR A 223 -11.45 14.33 14.28
N LYS A 224 -12.18 14.93 13.36
CA LYS A 224 -13.30 14.31 12.64
C LYS A 224 -12.90 14.07 11.19
N ASN A 225 -13.23 12.88 10.71
CA ASN A 225 -13.06 12.48 9.32
C ASN A 225 -14.42 12.36 8.64
N ASN A 226 -14.55 12.89 7.44
CA ASN A 226 -15.74 12.76 6.61
C ASN A 226 -15.32 12.51 5.15
N GLN A 227 -15.79 11.41 4.57
CA GLN A 227 -15.41 11.00 3.22
C GLN A 227 -16.66 10.64 2.41
N TYR A 228 -16.72 11.14 1.18
CA TYR A 228 -17.70 10.79 0.17
C TYR A 228 -16.99 10.23 -1.04
N SER A 229 -17.51 9.12 -1.55
CA SER A 229 -16.94 8.44 -2.70
C SER A 229 -18.03 7.98 -3.66
N TYR A 230 -17.78 8.12 -4.95
CA TYR A 230 -18.72 7.78 -6.04
C TYR A 230 -17.97 7.00 -7.10
N LEU A 231 -18.61 5.96 -7.63
CA LEU A 231 -18.17 5.25 -8.83
C LEU A 231 -19.38 5.10 -9.75
N ALA A 232 -19.25 5.54 -10.97
CA ALA A 232 -20.22 5.30 -12.03
C ALA A 232 -19.51 4.64 -13.21
N LYS A 233 -20.08 3.56 -13.72
CA LYS A 233 -19.64 2.90 -14.96
C LYS A 233 -20.83 2.68 -15.87
N MET A 234 -20.62 2.79 -17.17
CA MET A 234 -21.57 2.47 -18.20
C MET A 234 -20.85 1.74 -19.34
N GLY A 235 -21.28 0.51 -19.61
CA GLY A 235 -20.79 -0.30 -20.72
C GLY A 235 -21.80 -0.30 -21.87
N LEU A 236 -21.32 -0.12 -23.10
CA LEU A 236 -22.09 -0.27 -24.32
C LEU A 236 -21.56 -1.47 -25.09
N LYS A 237 -22.44 -2.41 -25.46
CA LYS A 237 -22.14 -3.69 -26.12
C LYS A 237 -22.94 -3.70 -27.42
N TRP A 238 -22.32 -3.49 -28.56
CA TRP A 238 -23.07 -3.57 -29.84
C TRP A 238 -22.99 -4.94 -30.53
N ASN A 239 -22.09 -5.80 -30.02
CA ASN A 239 -22.04 -7.24 -30.31
C ASN A 239 -21.16 -7.92 -29.23
N ASP A 240 -20.99 -9.26 -29.32
CA ASP A 240 -20.21 -10.06 -28.38
C ASP A 240 -18.71 -9.73 -28.37
N GLU A 241 -18.21 -9.07 -29.41
CA GLU A 241 -16.78 -8.78 -29.58
C GLU A 241 -16.40 -7.37 -29.15
N ASN A 242 -17.36 -6.46 -29.05
CA ASN A 242 -17.09 -5.02 -28.92
C ASN A 242 -17.79 -4.43 -27.72
N ARG A 243 -17.03 -3.80 -26.81
CA ARG A 243 -17.52 -3.13 -25.62
C ARG A 243 -16.82 -1.80 -25.43
N LEU A 244 -17.59 -0.75 -25.19
CA LEU A 244 -17.10 0.56 -24.76
C LEU A 244 -17.53 0.80 -23.32
N GLU A 245 -16.61 1.09 -22.43
CA GLU A 245 -16.88 1.45 -21.05
C GLU A 245 -16.53 2.91 -20.77
N LEU A 246 -17.47 3.63 -20.18
CA LEU A 246 -17.27 4.96 -19.60
C LEU A 246 -17.20 4.82 -18.08
N LYS A 247 -16.22 5.46 -17.44
CA LYS A 247 -16.00 5.44 -16.00
C LYS A 247 -15.85 6.84 -15.43
N ALA A 248 -16.51 7.09 -14.29
CA ALA A 248 -16.26 8.23 -13.43
C ALA A 248 -16.11 7.76 -11.99
N LEU A 249 -15.01 8.15 -11.34
CA LEU A 249 -14.74 7.92 -9.92
C LEU A 249 -14.42 9.25 -9.28
N LYS A 250 -15.07 9.54 -8.15
CA LYS A 250 -14.78 10.73 -7.35
C LYS A 250 -14.69 10.32 -5.89
N GLN A 251 -13.62 10.77 -5.23
CA GLN A 251 -13.43 10.57 -3.81
C GLN A 251 -12.97 11.88 -3.17
N ARG A 252 -13.64 12.27 -2.08
CA ARG A 252 -13.24 13.41 -1.28
C ARG A 252 -13.26 13.06 0.19
N ARG A 253 -12.10 13.20 0.85
CA ARG A 253 -11.91 13.02 2.28
C ARG A 253 -11.54 14.36 2.91
N LYS A 254 -12.26 14.76 3.97
CA LYS A 254 -11.98 15.98 4.75
C LYS A 254 -11.78 15.59 6.21
N MET A 255 -10.67 16.05 6.78
CA MET A 255 -10.36 15.91 8.20
C MET A 255 -10.27 17.30 8.84
N VAL A 256 -10.94 17.47 9.98
CA VAL A 256 -10.93 18.71 10.76
C VAL A 256 -10.62 18.38 12.20
N GLY A 257 -9.62 19.01 12.77
CA GLY A 257 -9.20 18.71 14.14
C GLY A 257 -8.22 19.69 14.72
N GLN A 258 -7.67 19.32 15.87
CA GLN A 258 -6.72 20.11 16.63
C GLN A 258 -5.44 19.32 16.86
N GLU A 259 -4.30 19.93 16.61
CA GLU A 259 -3.01 19.34 16.91
C GLU A 259 -2.51 19.81 18.26
N LEU A 260 -3.10 19.26 19.29
CA LEU A 260 -2.81 19.62 20.68
C LEU A 260 -1.40 19.22 21.12
N SER A 261 -0.79 18.21 20.46
CA SER A 261 0.58 17.78 20.76
C SER A 261 1.68 18.70 20.22
N TYR A 262 1.30 19.79 19.52
CA TYR A 262 2.27 20.64 18.84
C TYR A 262 3.09 21.52 19.80
N SER A 263 2.44 22.17 20.73
CA SER A 263 3.07 23.14 21.66
C SER A 263 2.20 23.39 22.87
N GLU A 264 2.82 23.70 24.00
CA GLU A 264 2.15 24.10 25.25
C GLU A 264 1.45 25.46 25.13
N THR A 265 1.93 26.31 24.23
CA THR A 265 1.47 27.71 24.12
C THR A 265 0.88 28.08 22.79
N THR A 266 0.73 27.10 21.87
CA THR A 266 0.16 27.33 20.54
C THR A 266 -0.90 26.29 20.25
N LEU A 267 -2.15 26.75 20.17
CA LEU A 267 -3.25 25.96 19.65
C LEU A 267 -3.17 25.95 18.12
N ARG A 268 -3.22 24.76 17.52
CA ARG A 268 -3.21 24.57 16.08
C ARG A 268 -4.47 23.81 15.66
N ASP A 269 -5.39 24.51 15.02
CA ASP A 269 -6.51 23.92 14.31
C ASP A 269 -6.08 23.53 12.90
N PHE A 270 -6.64 22.47 12.35
CA PHE A 270 -6.34 22.05 11.01
C PHE A 270 -7.58 21.61 10.21
N THR A 271 -7.49 21.80 8.92
CA THR A 271 -8.40 21.22 7.93
C THR A 271 -7.57 20.62 6.81
N ASP A 272 -7.66 19.30 6.64
CA ASP A 272 -6.97 18.58 5.59
C ASP A 272 -7.98 17.99 4.61
N VAL A 273 -7.67 18.05 3.32
CA VAL A 273 -8.53 17.55 2.24
C VAL A 273 -7.70 16.71 1.29
N GLN A 274 -8.25 15.57 0.90
CA GLN A 274 -7.74 14.70 -0.16
C GLN A 274 -8.85 14.49 -1.18
N GLU A 275 -8.58 14.78 -2.44
CA GLU A 275 -9.54 14.60 -3.54
C GLU A 275 -8.90 13.80 -4.67
N ILE A 276 -9.67 12.87 -5.24
CA ILE A 276 -9.33 12.12 -6.45
C ILE A 276 -10.55 12.16 -7.36
N ASP A 277 -10.39 12.70 -8.56
CA ASP A 277 -11.39 12.67 -9.62
C ASP A 277 -10.79 11.91 -10.80
N THR A 278 -11.40 10.80 -11.22
CA THR A 278 -10.92 9.98 -12.33
C THR A 278 -12.04 9.78 -13.35
N TYR A 279 -11.74 10.06 -14.61
CA TYR A 279 -12.62 9.84 -15.75
C TYR A 279 -11.91 8.98 -16.78
N GLY A 280 -12.57 7.93 -17.25
CA GLY A 280 -11.97 6.98 -18.18
C GLY A 280 -12.93 6.56 -19.29
N VAL A 281 -12.35 6.30 -20.46
CA VAL A 281 -12.99 5.63 -21.58
C VAL A 281 -12.15 4.42 -21.91
N THR A 282 -12.77 3.24 -21.96
CA THR A 282 -12.11 1.99 -22.32
C THR A 282 -12.87 1.28 -23.42
N TYR A 283 -12.20 0.98 -24.52
CA TYR A 283 -12.72 0.13 -25.58
C TYR A 283 -12.07 -1.25 -25.49
N LEU A 284 -12.87 -2.29 -25.43
CA LEU A 284 -12.46 -3.68 -25.41
C LEU A 284 -12.96 -4.39 -26.67
N TYR A 285 -12.04 -4.99 -27.39
CA TYR A 285 -12.30 -5.82 -28.57
C TYR A 285 -11.82 -7.25 -28.31
N THR A 286 -12.73 -8.22 -28.37
CA THR A 286 -12.49 -9.65 -28.15
C THR A 286 -12.80 -10.46 -29.43
N PRO A 287 -11.91 -10.41 -30.42
CA PRO A 287 -12.17 -11.00 -31.74
C PRO A 287 -12.18 -12.52 -31.72
N LYS A 288 -13.18 -13.14 -32.38
CA LYS A 288 -13.29 -14.60 -32.48
C LYS A 288 -12.31 -15.19 -33.50
N ALA A 289 -12.03 -14.47 -34.60
CA ALA A 289 -11.34 -15.01 -35.80
C ALA A 289 -9.93 -14.41 -36.04
N THR A 290 -9.25 -13.92 -35.02
CA THR A 290 -7.89 -13.34 -35.15
C THR A 290 -6.89 -14.03 -34.20
N ILE A 291 -5.61 -13.65 -34.32
CA ILE A 291 -4.54 -14.09 -33.38
C ILE A 291 -4.67 -13.44 -31.99
N PHE A 292 -5.46 -12.37 -31.87
CA PHE A 292 -5.68 -11.70 -30.59
C PHE A 292 -6.78 -12.40 -29.78
N GLU A 293 -6.55 -12.57 -28.50
CA GLU A 293 -7.58 -12.94 -27.52
C GLU A 293 -8.38 -11.69 -27.13
N ASN A 294 -7.69 -10.59 -26.86
CA ASN A 294 -8.31 -9.29 -26.64
C ASN A 294 -7.38 -8.14 -27.03
N ILE A 295 -7.98 -7.01 -27.34
CA ILE A 295 -7.33 -5.70 -27.52
C ILE A 295 -8.09 -4.69 -26.68
N LYS A 296 -7.39 -3.98 -25.80
CA LYS A 296 -7.94 -2.98 -24.90
C LYS A 296 -7.28 -1.64 -25.16
N PHE A 297 -8.07 -0.66 -25.56
CA PHE A 297 -7.63 0.73 -25.62
C PHE A 297 -8.29 1.51 -24.51
N SER A 298 -7.55 2.33 -23.77
CA SER A 298 -8.08 3.15 -22.69
C SER A 298 -7.45 4.54 -22.70
N VAL A 299 -8.26 5.54 -22.39
CA VAL A 299 -7.81 6.91 -22.07
C VAL A 299 -8.40 7.28 -20.71
N THR A 300 -7.54 7.71 -19.80
CA THR A 300 -7.95 8.07 -18.44
C THR A 300 -7.37 9.42 -18.06
N LYS A 301 -8.18 10.27 -17.47
CA LYS A 301 -7.79 11.51 -16.80
C LYS A 301 -7.98 11.36 -15.32
N GLN A 302 -6.97 11.74 -14.53
CA GLN A 302 -7.04 11.75 -13.06
C GLN A 302 -6.54 13.09 -12.54
N ASP A 303 -7.38 13.75 -11.74
CA ASP A 303 -7.04 14.94 -10.97
C ASP A 303 -6.93 14.57 -9.50
N THR A 304 -5.83 14.95 -8.84
CA THR A 304 -5.59 14.71 -7.42
C THR A 304 -5.22 16.01 -6.74
N GLU A 305 -5.93 16.36 -5.66
CA GLU A 305 -5.54 17.43 -4.73
C GLU A 305 -5.33 16.87 -3.34
N ILE A 306 -4.20 17.22 -2.72
CA ILE A 306 -3.93 16.98 -1.31
C ILE A 306 -3.61 18.32 -0.69
N SER A 307 -4.48 18.81 0.17
CA SER A 307 -4.30 20.11 0.81
C SER A 307 -4.47 20.05 2.32
N GLY A 308 -3.75 20.93 3.00
CA GLY A 308 -3.84 21.11 4.45
C GLY A 308 -3.81 22.58 4.80
N ARG A 309 -4.74 23.00 5.67
CA ARG A 309 -4.79 24.32 6.25
C ARG A 309 -4.48 24.23 7.73
N ASN A 310 -3.61 25.12 8.19
CA ASN A 310 -3.34 25.35 9.61
C ASN A 310 -3.82 26.74 10.00
N ASP A 311 -4.50 26.82 11.14
CA ASP A 311 -4.83 28.06 11.83
C ASP A 311 -4.22 28.00 13.23
N GLN A 312 -3.22 28.85 13.51
CA GLN A 312 -2.47 28.82 14.77
C GLN A 312 -2.72 30.07 15.59
N ILE A 313 -2.93 29.88 16.88
CA ILE A 313 -3.12 30.96 17.86
C ILE A 313 -2.15 30.69 19.00
N ASN A 314 -1.33 31.70 19.31
CA ASN A 314 -0.57 31.69 20.55
C ASN A 314 -1.55 31.96 21.72
N THR A 315 -1.73 30.96 22.59
CA THR A 315 -2.74 31.00 23.66
C THR A 315 -2.41 32.01 24.76
N THR A 316 -1.12 32.30 24.97
CA THR A 316 -0.65 33.29 25.98
C THR A 316 -0.88 34.72 25.52
N ARG A 317 -0.76 35.00 24.23
CA ARG A 317 -0.85 36.35 23.65
C ARG A 317 -2.16 36.60 22.91
N GLY A 318 -2.99 35.57 22.67
CA GLY A 318 -4.21 35.67 21.86
C GLY A 318 -3.98 36.02 20.38
N VAL A 319 -2.73 35.93 19.89
CA VAL A 319 -2.34 36.36 18.54
C VAL A 319 -2.26 35.19 17.59
N LYS A 320 -2.81 35.35 16.38
CA LYS A 320 -2.63 34.41 15.29
C LYS A 320 -1.16 34.43 14.84
N THR A 321 -0.53 33.23 14.81
CA THR A 321 0.90 33.09 14.53
C THR A 321 1.19 32.41 13.18
N ASP A 322 0.26 31.63 12.66
CA ASP A 322 0.31 31.04 11.31
C ASP A 322 -1.12 30.82 10.83
N ASN A 323 -1.34 31.04 9.54
CA ASN A 323 -2.63 30.83 8.90
C ASN A 323 -2.36 30.51 7.42
N THR A 324 -1.99 29.27 7.17
CA THR A 324 -1.55 28.84 5.84
C THR A 324 -2.32 27.66 5.33
N LYS A 325 -2.70 27.69 4.04
CA LYS A 325 -3.12 26.52 3.25
C LYS A 325 -1.97 26.11 2.32
N ARG A 326 -1.68 24.83 2.26
CA ARG A 326 -0.74 24.22 1.28
C ARG A 326 -1.48 23.20 0.48
N ALA A 327 -1.19 23.10 -0.81
CA ALA A 327 -1.87 22.18 -1.72
C ALA A 327 -0.90 21.60 -2.75
N PHE A 328 -0.94 20.28 -2.89
CA PHE A 328 -0.31 19.53 -3.97
C PHE A 328 -1.39 19.17 -4.98
N HIS A 329 -1.17 19.58 -6.22
CA HIS A 329 -2.06 19.24 -7.34
C HIS A 329 -1.31 18.37 -8.33
N THR A 330 -1.93 17.28 -8.74
CA THR A 330 -1.43 16.43 -9.81
C THR A 330 -2.57 16.15 -10.78
N ASN A 331 -2.38 16.51 -12.04
CA ASN A 331 -3.31 16.21 -13.13
C ASN A 331 -2.59 15.25 -14.08
N THR A 332 -3.17 14.08 -14.31
CA THR A 332 -2.59 13.04 -15.17
C THR A 332 -3.58 12.68 -16.26
N VAL A 333 -3.13 12.66 -17.51
CA VAL A 333 -3.85 12.07 -18.63
C VAL A 333 -2.98 10.97 -19.22
N GLU A 334 -3.54 9.77 -19.37
CA GLU A 334 -2.83 8.61 -19.87
C GLU A 334 -3.67 7.83 -20.87
N GLY A 335 -3.08 7.48 -22.01
CA GLY A 335 -3.61 6.56 -23.00
C GLY A 335 -2.82 5.27 -23.01
N ARG A 336 -3.51 4.12 -23.10
CA ARG A 336 -2.92 2.78 -23.16
C ARG A 336 -3.57 1.94 -24.24
N LEU A 337 -2.76 1.14 -24.92
CA LEU A 337 -3.18 0.07 -25.81
C LEU A 337 -2.54 -1.22 -25.34
N ALA A 338 -3.35 -2.15 -24.85
CA ALA A 338 -2.90 -3.46 -24.39
C ALA A 338 -3.52 -4.55 -25.27
N SER A 339 -2.78 -5.63 -25.51
CA SER A 339 -3.31 -6.80 -26.20
C SER A 339 -2.75 -8.09 -25.60
N THR A 340 -3.62 -9.10 -25.52
CA THR A 340 -3.27 -10.48 -25.21
C THR A 340 -3.49 -11.31 -26.45
N PHE A 341 -2.57 -12.21 -26.73
CA PHE A 341 -2.64 -13.08 -27.90
C PHE A 341 -3.16 -14.45 -27.50
N LYS A 342 -3.88 -15.12 -28.42
CA LYS A 342 -4.24 -16.51 -28.27
C LYS A 342 -2.99 -17.38 -28.17
N PRO A 343 -3.05 -18.51 -27.45
CA PRO A 343 -1.93 -19.44 -27.37
C PRO A 343 -1.38 -19.80 -28.74
N ALA A 344 -0.06 -19.73 -28.89
CA ALA A 344 0.65 -20.09 -30.10
C ALA A 344 1.64 -21.24 -29.81
N HIS A 345 1.68 -22.26 -30.66
CA HIS A 345 2.65 -23.34 -30.55
C HIS A 345 3.88 -23.03 -31.39
N LEU A 346 5.05 -22.95 -30.73
CA LEU A 346 6.35 -22.82 -31.38
C LEU A 346 7.15 -24.13 -31.12
N GLY A 347 7.09 -25.05 -32.07
CA GLY A 347 7.62 -26.38 -31.85
C GLY A 347 6.83 -27.17 -30.81
N SER A 348 7.50 -27.60 -29.73
CA SER A 348 6.90 -28.34 -28.63
C SER A 348 6.43 -27.43 -27.45
N THR A 349 6.58 -26.13 -27.58
CA THR A 349 6.23 -25.15 -26.51
C THR A 349 4.96 -24.37 -26.86
N GLU A 350 4.17 -24.05 -25.83
CA GLU A 350 3.02 -23.15 -25.95
C GLU A 350 3.40 -21.79 -25.42
N HIS A 351 3.09 -20.73 -26.16
CA HIS A 351 3.38 -19.35 -25.83
C HIS A 351 2.11 -18.52 -25.75
N ARG A 352 2.01 -17.64 -24.74
CA ARG A 352 0.97 -16.62 -24.60
C ARG A 352 1.61 -15.26 -24.50
N PHE A 353 1.57 -14.53 -25.61
CA PHE A 353 2.15 -13.20 -25.69
C PHE A 353 1.19 -12.15 -25.15
N SER A 354 1.74 -11.11 -24.54
CA SER A 354 1.04 -9.90 -24.15
C SER A 354 1.87 -8.67 -24.49
N THR A 355 1.20 -7.57 -24.83
CA THR A 355 1.86 -6.31 -25.12
C THR A 355 1.06 -5.16 -24.52
N GLU A 356 1.76 -4.10 -24.09
CA GLU A 356 1.15 -2.83 -23.72
C GLU A 356 2.00 -1.67 -24.23
N LEU A 357 1.34 -0.68 -24.81
CA LEU A 357 1.90 0.62 -25.17
C LEU A 357 1.18 1.67 -24.35
N GLY A 358 1.89 2.61 -23.78
CA GLY A 358 1.28 3.70 -23.04
C GLY A 358 2.00 5.02 -23.21
N TYR A 359 1.21 6.09 -23.15
CA TYR A 359 1.70 7.46 -23.11
C TYR A 359 0.90 8.26 -22.11
N GLY A 360 1.60 8.92 -21.19
CA GLY A 360 1.00 9.73 -20.14
C GLY A 360 1.67 11.09 -20.00
N VAL A 361 0.87 12.06 -19.57
CA VAL A 361 1.32 13.41 -19.21
C VAL A 361 0.78 13.72 -17.82
N SER A 362 1.66 14.11 -16.90
CA SER A 362 1.28 14.56 -15.55
C SER A 362 1.80 15.97 -15.33
N ASP A 363 0.93 16.87 -14.91
CA ASP A 363 1.26 18.21 -14.45
C ASP A 363 1.25 18.21 -12.92
N PHE A 364 2.31 18.74 -12.32
CA PHE A 364 2.48 18.83 -10.86
C PHE A 364 2.64 20.28 -10.44
N ARG A 365 1.95 20.67 -9.35
CA ARG A 365 2.03 21.99 -8.76
C ARG A 365 1.98 21.91 -7.25
N PHE A 366 2.77 22.74 -6.56
CA PHE A 366 2.76 22.87 -5.11
C PHE A 366 2.61 24.34 -4.73
N ASP A 367 1.47 24.68 -4.14
CA ASP A 367 1.07 26.05 -3.80
C ASP A 367 0.95 26.22 -2.29
N MET A 368 1.23 27.44 -1.81
CA MET A 368 0.97 27.87 -0.44
C MET A 368 0.24 29.20 -0.45
N LYS A 369 -0.84 29.29 0.32
CA LYS A 369 -1.58 30.52 0.56
C LYS A 369 -1.52 30.91 2.01
N THR A 370 -1.10 32.14 2.29
CA THR A 370 -1.03 32.70 3.64
C THR A 370 -2.17 33.66 3.87
N TYR A 371 -2.91 33.49 4.97
CA TYR A 371 -4.03 34.32 5.38
C TYR A 371 -3.64 35.09 6.65
N THR A 372 -3.26 36.34 6.52
CA THR A 372 -2.99 37.23 7.68
C THR A 372 -4.16 38.17 7.86
N ALA A 373 -4.64 38.33 9.11
CA ALA A 373 -5.75 39.24 9.42
C ALA A 373 -5.45 40.68 8.92
N GLY A 374 -6.35 41.26 8.13
CA GLY A 374 -6.20 42.63 7.60
C GLY A 374 -5.26 42.78 6.39
N ILE A 375 -4.68 41.67 5.88
CA ILE A 375 -3.78 41.69 4.74
C ILE A 375 -4.39 40.79 3.62
N THR A 376 -4.30 41.23 2.39
CA THR A 376 -4.70 40.41 1.23
C THR A 376 -3.92 39.09 1.26
N PRO A 377 -4.60 37.93 1.09
CA PRO A 377 -3.93 36.63 1.06
C PRO A 377 -2.83 36.62 -0.02
N THR A 378 -1.63 36.20 0.39
CA THR A 378 -0.51 36.03 -0.57
C THR A 378 -0.48 34.60 -1.06
N ASP A 379 -0.57 34.43 -2.40
CA ASP A 379 -0.34 33.15 -3.05
C ASP A 379 1.16 33.02 -3.40
N GLN A 380 1.74 31.92 -3.01
CA GLN A 380 3.12 31.59 -3.33
C GLN A 380 3.20 30.20 -3.94
N ASN A 381 3.84 30.10 -5.10
CA ASN A 381 4.27 28.81 -5.59
C ASN A 381 5.42 28.34 -4.73
N MET A 382 5.22 27.24 -4.01
CA MET A 382 6.27 26.61 -3.22
C MET A 382 7.26 25.88 -4.11
N GLN A 383 6.79 25.38 -5.24
CA GLN A 383 7.59 24.83 -6.33
C GLN A 383 6.97 25.29 -7.65
N SER A 384 7.78 25.73 -8.60
CA SER A 384 7.32 26.05 -9.95
C SER A 384 6.64 24.84 -10.60
N PRO A 385 5.57 25.07 -11.38
CA PRO A 385 4.88 23.99 -12.07
C PRO A 385 5.85 23.13 -12.83
N ALA A 386 5.59 21.82 -12.80
CA ALA A 386 6.45 20.84 -13.46
C ALA A 386 5.58 19.84 -14.23
N LYS A 387 6.11 19.37 -15.35
CA LYS A 387 5.44 18.44 -16.24
C LYS A 387 6.28 17.17 -16.42
N THR A 388 5.63 16.01 -16.31
CA THR A 388 6.22 14.71 -16.58
C THR A 388 5.52 14.10 -17.79
N LYS A 389 6.27 13.71 -18.81
CA LYS A 389 5.79 12.92 -19.95
C LYS A 389 6.40 11.53 -19.86
N ASN A 390 5.58 10.52 -19.96
CA ASN A 390 5.98 9.13 -19.87
C ASN A 390 5.52 8.35 -21.09
N PHE A 391 6.42 7.62 -21.72
CA PHE A 391 6.12 6.64 -22.77
C PHE A 391 6.66 5.29 -22.34
N HIS A 392 5.86 4.23 -22.50
CA HIS A 392 6.31 2.89 -22.18
C HIS A 392 5.84 1.83 -23.18
N ILE A 393 6.65 0.77 -23.26
CA ILE A 393 6.34 -0.47 -23.97
C ILE A 393 6.56 -1.61 -22.97
N LEU A 394 5.57 -2.49 -22.83
CA LEU A 394 5.66 -3.74 -22.08
C LEU A 394 5.46 -4.91 -23.05
N LEU A 395 6.31 -5.90 -22.94
CA LEU A 395 6.22 -7.18 -23.65
C LEU A 395 6.25 -8.30 -22.62
N GLY A 396 5.35 -9.25 -22.74
CA GLY A 396 5.28 -10.42 -21.90
C GLY A 396 5.09 -11.71 -22.72
N ASP A 397 5.69 -12.79 -22.25
CA ASP A 397 5.50 -14.14 -22.79
C ASP A 397 5.39 -15.13 -21.64
N SER A 398 4.29 -15.85 -21.57
CA SER A 398 4.09 -16.99 -20.68
C SER A 398 4.26 -18.27 -21.47
N ILE A 399 5.26 -19.08 -21.11
CA ILE A 399 5.74 -20.21 -21.90
C ILE A 399 5.47 -21.52 -21.14
N LEU A 400 4.72 -22.43 -21.74
CA LEU A 400 4.65 -23.82 -21.31
C LEU A 400 5.70 -24.62 -22.06
N LEU A 401 6.83 -24.91 -21.41
CA LEU A 401 7.95 -25.65 -21.98
C LEU A 401 7.63 -27.18 -22.09
N ASN A 402 6.95 -27.70 -21.07
CA ASN A 402 6.39 -29.05 -21.04
C ASN A 402 5.38 -29.16 -19.88
N GLN A 403 4.78 -30.34 -19.68
CA GLN A 403 3.76 -30.57 -18.63
C GLN A 403 4.20 -30.23 -17.20
N ARG A 404 5.51 -30.12 -16.94
CA ARG A 404 6.05 -29.84 -15.60
C ARG A 404 6.82 -28.53 -15.49
N LEU A 405 7.22 -27.94 -16.61
CA LEU A 405 8.08 -26.75 -16.61
C LEU A 405 7.41 -25.63 -17.38
N SER A 406 7.17 -24.53 -16.68
CA SER A 406 6.72 -23.27 -17.27
C SER A 406 7.68 -22.13 -16.96
N SER A 407 7.66 -21.12 -17.82
CA SER A 407 8.45 -19.91 -17.67
C SER A 407 7.59 -18.69 -17.98
N HIS A 408 7.97 -17.54 -17.45
CA HIS A 408 7.49 -16.26 -17.95
C HIS A 408 8.65 -15.30 -18.12
N ILE A 409 8.53 -14.44 -19.12
CA ILE A 409 9.52 -13.40 -19.42
C ILE A 409 8.74 -12.11 -19.66
N ASN A 410 9.03 -11.07 -18.88
CA ASN A 410 8.45 -9.75 -19.05
C ASN A 410 9.56 -8.72 -19.22
N ALA A 411 9.38 -7.79 -20.13
CA ALA A 411 10.30 -6.67 -20.35
C ALA A 411 9.53 -5.37 -20.55
N ARG A 412 9.93 -4.33 -19.83
CA ARG A 412 9.37 -2.99 -19.92
C ARG A 412 10.47 -1.99 -20.26
N TYR A 413 10.25 -1.22 -21.29
CA TYR A 413 11.03 0.00 -21.59
C TYR A 413 10.19 1.21 -21.25
N GLU A 414 10.81 2.21 -20.63
CA GLU A 414 10.13 3.44 -20.28
C GLU A 414 11.03 4.65 -20.52
N ARG A 415 10.49 5.66 -21.23
CA ARG A 415 11.10 6.96 -21.44
C ARG A 415 10.30 8.01 -20.68
N THR A 416 10.95 8.67 -19.72
CA THR A 416 10.34 9.73 -18.90
C THR A 416 11.07 11.04 -19.13
N ALA A 417 10.34 12.08 -19.52
CA ALA A 417 10.84 13.43 -19.65
C ALA A 417 10.20 14.34 -18.58
N LEU A 418 11.03 15.04 -17.82
CA LEU A 418 10.62 15.99 -16.79
C LEU A 418 11.04 17.40 -17.20
N SER A 419 10.15 18.34 -17.06
CA SER A 419 10.39 19.76 -17.28
C SER A 419 9.78 20.60 -16.16
N SER A 420 10.34 21.78 -15.93
CA SER A 420 9.83 22.76 -14.97
C SER A 420 9.74 24.13 -15.62
N ASP A 421 8.77 24.92 -15.15
CA ASP A 421 8.66 26.33 -15.54
C ASP A 421 9.68 27.23 -14.84
N ASP A 422 10.50 26.68 -13.94
CA ASP A 422 11.64 27.37 -13.32
C ASP A 422 12.83 27.38 -14.27
N ASN A 423 13.18 28.54 -14.82
CA ASN A 423 14.30 28.73 -15.76
C ASN A 423 15.68 28.50 -15.12
N ARG A 424 15.77 28.37 -13.80
CA ARG A 424 17.01 28.08 -13.06
C ARG A 424 17.36 26.59 -13.05
N VAL A 425 16.43 25.72 -13.50
CA VAL A 425 16.65 24.27 -13.52
C VAL A 425 16.55 23.73 -14.95
N SER A 426 17.36 22.70 -15.24
CA SER A 426 17.38 22.08 -16.57
C SER A 426 16.37 20.95 -16.66
N ASN A 427 15.68 20.87 -17.80
CA ASN A 427 14.85 19.72 -18.15
C ASN A 427 15.68 18.42 -18.18
N LYS A 428 15.05 17.29 -17.88
CA LYS A 428 15.73 16.00 -17.84
C LYS A 428 14.93 14.90 -18.51
N GLN A 429 15.64 13.95 -19.11
CA GLN A 429 15.06 12.76 -19.71
C GLN A 429 15.77 11.52 -19.19
N PHE A 430 14.99 10.48 -18.91
CA PHE A 430 15.46 9.16 -18.47
C PHE A 430 14.93 8.09 -19.41
N ASN A 431 15.78 7.09 -19.66
CA ASN A 431 15.41 5.86 -20.35
C ASN A 431 15.71 4.69 -19.40
N ASN A 432 14.70 3.91 -19.07
CA ASN A 432 14.80 2.87 -18.05
C ASN A 432 14.27 1.54 -18.59
N TRP A 433 14.79 0.45 -18.00
CA TRP A 433 14.34 -0.90 -18.27
C TRP A 433 13.96 -1.60 -16.97
N ALA A 434 12.82 -2.24 -16.96
CA ALA A 434 12.46 -3.26 -15.98
C ALA A 434 12.27 -4.59 -16.69
N GLY A 435 12.42 -5.68 -15.97
CA GLY A 435 12.21 -7.00 -16.53
C GLY A 435 12.18 -8.06 -15.45
N ASP A 436 11.54 -9.16 -15.74
CA ASP A 436 11.58 -10.35 -14.90
C ASP A 436 11.54 -11.62 -15.74
N ILE A 437 12.22 -12.61 -15.22
CA ILE A 437 12.22 -13.99 -15.74
C ILE A 437 11.90 -14.91 -14.57
N GLY A 438 10.89 -15.75 -14.74
CA GLY A 438 10.53 -16.76 -13.77
C GLY A 438 10.51 -18.14 -14.41
N LEU A 439 10.90 -19.14 -13.62
CA LEU A 439 10.82 -20.55 -13.93
C LEU A 439 10.03 -21.25 -12.84
N ASN A 440 9.06 -22.07 -13.22
CA ASN A 440 8.26 -22.89 -12.31
C ASN A 440 8.36 -24.34 -12.71
N TYR A 441 8.74 -25.18 -11.78
CA TYR A 441 8.86 -26.62 -11.99
C TYR A 441 7.94 -27.38 -11.04
N GLN A 442 7.03 -28.17 -11.62
CA GLN A 442 6.11 -29.05 -10.90
C GLN A 442 6.86 -30.30 -10.44
N LEU A 443 7.24 -30.35 -9.16
CA LEU A 443 7.94 -31.48 -8.56
C LEU A 443 7.05 -32.73 -8.44
N SER A 444 5.77 -32.49 -8.08
CA SER A 444 4.73 -33.51 -7.94
C SER A 444 3.35 -32.85 -8.13
N PRO A 445 2.24 -33.57 -8.19
CA PRO A 445 0.90 -32.97 -8.27
C PRO A 445 0.60 -31.95 -7.17
N VAL A 446 1.29 -32.05 -6.03
CA VAL A 446 1.10 -31.18 -4.86
C VAL A 446 2.16 -30.07 -4.76
N TRP A 447 3.41 -30.34 -5.18
CA TRP A 447 4.54 -29.45 -4.93
C TRP A 447 5.08 -28.81 -6.19
N GLN A 448 5.32 -27.51 -6.11
CA GLN A 448 5.95 -26.71 -7.15
C GLN A 448 7.08 -25.87 -6.56
N VAL A 449 8.19 -25.77 -7.28
CA VAL A 449 9.29 -24.86 -6.98
C VAL A 449 9.36 -23.78 -8.05
N GLY A 450 9.52 -22.53 -7.63
CA GLY A 450 9.68 -21.38 -8.51
C GLY A 450 10.98 -20.64 -8.23
N TYR A 451 11.59 -20.10 -9.28
CA TYR A 451 12.69 -19.16 -9.19
C TYR A 451 12.39 -17.94 -10.07
N LYS A 452 12.56 -16.74 -9.50
CA LYS A 452 12.36 -15.48 -10.21
C LYS A 452 13.55 -14.56 -10.01
N ILE A 453 14.05 -14.00 -11.11
CA ILE A 453 14.95 -12.85 -11.11
C ILE A 453 14.20 -11.65 -11.67
N SER A 454 14.31 -10.50 -11.03
CA SER A 454 13.59 -9.30 -11.45
C SER A 454 14.42 -8.04 -11.28
N ARG A 455 14.31 -7.13 -12.24
CA ARG A 455 14.88 -5.79 -12.20
C ARG A 455 13.77 -4.76 -12.24
N GLY A 456 13.75 -3.88 -11.24
CA GLY A 456 12.85 -2.73 -11.18
C GLY A 456 13.62 -1.41 -11.25
N PHE A 457 12.89 -0.31 -11.43
CA PHE A 457 13.43 1.05 -11.35
C PHE A 457 12.37 1.99 -10.79
N ARG A 458 12.79 3.19 -10.39
CA ARG A 458 11.94 4.34 -10.09
C ARG A 458 12.61 5.61 -10.62
N THR A 459 11.91 6.32 -11.46
CA THR A 459 12.37 7.63 -11.94
C THR A 459 12.17 8.67 -10.83
N PRO A 460 13.11 9.61 -10.63
CA PRO A 460 12.93 10.72 -9.68
C PRO A 460 11.65 11.50 -9.98
N THR A 461 10.95 11.94 -8.94
CA THR A 461 9.74 12.79 -9.09
C THR A 461 10.11 14.23 -9.39
N ALA A 462 9.17 15.00 -9.93
CA ALA A 462 9.34 16.42 -10.16
C ALA A 462 9.68 17.18 -8.87
N SER A 463 9.12 16.77 -7.74
CA SER A 463 9.42 17.39 -6.44
C SER A 463 10.82 17.07 -5.93
N GLU A 464 11.34 15.87 -6.17
CA GLU A 464 12.72 15.51 -5.81
C GLU A 464 13.75 16.27 -6.67
N MET A 465 13.43 16.51 -7.94
CA MET A 465 14.35 17.14 -8.88
C MET A 465 14.35 18.67 -8.85
N PHE A 466 13.15 19.25 -8.75
CA PHE A 466 12.96 20.68 -9.07
C PHE A 466 12.62 21.55 -7.87
N PHE A 467 12.53 20.99 -6.65
CA PHE A 467 12.30 21.79 -5.46
C PHE A 467 13.51 22.69 -5.18
N ASN A 468 13.32 24.00 -5.40
CA ASN A 468 14.39 24.99 -5.34
C ASN A 468 13.88 26.24 -4.61
N ARG A 469 14.16 26.34 -3.31
CA ARG A 469 13.57 27.39 -2.50
C ARG A 469 14.37 27.73 -1.25
N GLU A 470 14.35 29.01 -0.89
CA GLU A 470 14.75 29.50 0.41
C GLU A 470 13.49 29.66 1.30
N VAL A 471 13.52 29.07 2.49
CA VAL A 471 12.46 29.18 3.50
C VAL A 471 13.00 29.98 4.68
N GLN A 472 12.50 31.19 4.85
CA GLN A 472 12.84 32.10 5.94
C GLN A 472 12.09 31.69 7.23
N GLY A 473 12.77 31.61 8.37
CA GLY A 473 12.15 31.35 9.66
C GLY A 473 12.98 31.86 10.83
N ARG A 474 12.40 32.69 11.71
CA ARG A 474 12.93 33.17 12.99
C ARG A 474 14.46 33.29 13.04
N GLY A 475 15.06 34.10 12.13
CA GLY A 475 16.49 34.38 12.11
C GLY A 475 17.39 33.35 11.46
N MET A 476 16.82 32.24 10.89
CA MET A 476 17.57 31.27 10.12
C MET A 476 16.86 30.99 8.80
N SER A 477 17.64 31.01 7.72
CA SER A 477 17.20 30.61 6.39
C SER A 477 17.53 29.11 6.16
N GLN A 478 16.58 28.38 5.63
CA GLN A 478 16.78 27.02 5.13
C GLN A 478 16.72 27.07 3.61
N ILE A 479 17.77 26.59 2.95
CA ILE A 479 17.88 26.61 1.49
C ILE A 479 17.70 25.20 0.97
N PHE A 480 16.78 25.05 0.05
CA PHE A 480 16.55 23.82 -0.71
C PHE A 480 17.04 24.02 -2.12
N LEU A 481 17.92 23.15 -2.57
CA LEU A 481 18.48 23.20 -3.91
C LEU A 481 17.86 22.11 -4.78
N ALA A 482 17.47 22.49 -5.98
CA ALA A 482 17.12 21.54 -7.03
C ALA A 482 18.33 20.65 -7.37
N ASN A 483 18.07 19.40 -7.77
CA ASN A 483 19.09 18.50 -8.27
C ASN A 483 18.65 17.81 -9.56
N THR A 484 19.02 18.38 -10.68
CA THR A 484 18.74 17.79 -11.99
C THR A 484 19.72 16.67 -12.38
N ASN A 485 20.71 16.36 -11.54
CA ASN A 485 21.67 15.27 -11.74
C ASN A 485 21.25 13.96 -11.06
N LEU A 486 20.06 13.91 -10.47
CA LEU A 486 19.50 12.67 -9.91
C LEU A 486 19.45 11.58 -10.97
N LYS A 487 19.80 10.36 -10.54
CA LYS A 487 19.70 9.13 -11.33
C LYS A 487 18.48 8.32 -10.86
N PRO A 488 17.85 7.53 -11.73
CA PRO A 488 16.83 6.59 -11.32
C PRO A 488 17.32 5.62 -10.26
N GLU A 489 16.48 5.34 -9.28
CA GLU A 489 16.68 4.22 -8.37
C GLU A 489 16.48 2.92 -9.12
N THR A 490 17.25 1.90 -8.80
CA THR A 490 17.13 0.57 -9.43
C THR A 490 17.20 -0.53 -8.40
N SER A 491 16.54 -1.66 -8.70
CA SER A 491 16.62 -2.88 -7.91
C SER A 491 16.93 -4.10 -8.77
N LEU A 492 17.60 -5.07 -8.17
CA LEU A 492 17.81 -6.40 -8.73
C LEU A 492 17.48 -7.42 -7.64
N GLY A 493 16.39 -8.17 -7.84
CA GLY A 493 15.86 -9.13 -6.90
C GLY A 493 16.00 -10.56 -7.40
N ASN A 494 16.28 -11.48 -6.49
CA ASN A 494 16.22 -12.92 -6.68
C ASN A 494 15.25 -13.49 -5.66
N GLN A 495 14.39 -14.40 -6.08
CA GLN A 495 13.42 -15.07 -5.24
C GLN A 495 13.35 -16.55 -5.60
N ILE A 496 13.36 -17.39 -4.57
CA ILE A 496 13.02 -18.80 -4.70
C ILE A 496 11.78 -19.08 -3.86
N SER A 497 10.85 -19.85 -4.40
CA SER A 497 9.62 -20.22 -3.72
C SER A 497 9.34 -21.71 -3.85
N LEU A 498 8.82 -22.28 -2.76
CA LEU A 498 8.25 -23.64 -2.74
C LEU A 498 6.78 -23.50 -2.36
N VAL A 499 5.89 -23.98 -3.22
CA VAL A 499 4.45 -23.92 -3.00
C VAL A 499 3.90 -25.34 -3.02
N GLY A 500 3.14 -25.70 -2.01
CA GLY A 500 2.41 -26.95 -1.90
C GLY A 500 0.93 -26.71 -1.77
N ASN A 501 0.12 -27.36 -2.61
CA ASN A 501 -1.35 -27.36 -2.54
C ASN A 501 -1.84 -28.81 -2.60
N GLY A 502 -2.52 -29.27 -1.57
CA GLY A 502 -3.01 -30.63 -1.48
C GLY A 502 -4.21 -30.78 -0.56
N SER A 503 -4.68 -31.99 -0.35
CA SER A 503 -5.81 -32.30 0.53
C SER A 503 -5.58 -31.87 1.98
N LEU A 504 -4.33 -31.84 2.44
CA LEU A 504 -3.98 -31.38 3.78
C LEU A 504 -4.00 -29.85 3.93
N GLY A 505 -4.11 -29.09 2.83
CA GLY A 505 -4.06 -27.63 2.84
C GLY A 505 -3.02 -27.04 1.90
N ASN A 506 -2.49 -25.88 2.25
CA ASN A 506 -1.48 -25.20 1.44
C ASN A 506 -0.26 -24.76 2.30
N LEU A 507 0.89 -24.66 1.66
CA LEU A 507 2.12 -24.12 2.23
C LEU A 507 2.88 -23.34 1.16
N SER A 508 3.29 -22.12 1.48
CA SER A 508 4.16 -21.30 0.65
C SER A 508 5.39 -20.88 1.46
N VAL A 509 6.58 -21.16 0.92
CA VAL A 509 7.87 -20.75 1.49
C VAL A 509 8.59 -19.93 0.43
N THR A 510 8.90 -18.68 0.74
CA THR A 510 9.60 -17.78 -0.17
C THR A 510 10.84 -17.21 0.50
N ALA A 511 11.99 -17.37 -0.12
CA ALA A 511 13.22 -16.68 0.25
C ALA A 511 13.59 -15.66 -0.83
N TYR A 512 14.02 -14.48 -0.43
CA TYR A 512 14.35 -13.41 -1.36
C TYR A 512 15.59 -12.62 -0.95
N HIS A 513 16.26 -12.05 -1.96
CA HIS A 513 17.40 -11.16 -1.79
C HIS A 513 17.35 -10.08 -2.88
N THR A 514 17.28 -8.81 -2.47
CA THR A 514 17.19 -7.66 -3.39
C THR A 514 18.29 -6.65 -3.10
N HIS A 515 18.96 -6.22 -4.16
CA HIS A 515 19.92 -5.12 -4.14
C HIS A 515 19.28 -3.87 -4.72
N TYR A 516 19.38 -2.76 -3.98
CA TYR A 516 18.92 -1.44 -4.39
C TYR A 516 20.11 -0.52 -4.64
N ARG A 517 20.03 0.33 -5.66
CA ARG A 517 21.07 1.30 -6.01
C ARG A 517 20.44 2.66 -6.26
N ASN A 518 21.24 3.70 -6.01
CA ASN A 518 20.90 5.11 -6.25
C ASN A 518 19.65 5.54 -5.47
N LEU A 519 19.40 5.00 -4.27
CA LEU A 519 18.28 5.41 -3.46
C LEU A 519 18.33 6.92 -3.22
N ILE A 520 17.19 7.59 -3.41
CA ILE A 520 17.08 9.04 -3.30
C ILE A 520 16.62 9.38 -1.89
N ASP A 521 17.37 10.26 -1.23
CA ASP A 521 17.02 10.83 0.05
C ASP A 521 17.38 12.32 0.10
N LEU A 522 16.81 13.06 1.05
CA LEU A 522 17.16 14.45 1.27
C LEU A 522 18.43 14.53 2.10
N ALA A 523 19.51 14.99 1.49
CA ALA A 523 20.80 15.15 2.12
C ALA A 523 21.05 16.62 2.53
N THR A 524 21.83 16.82 3.57
CA THR A 524 22.40 18.13 3.89
C THR A 524 23.72 18.28 3.15
N VAL A 525 23.79 19.31 2.33
CA VAL A 525 24.95 19.60 1.48
C VAL A 525 25.72 20.82 1.94
N GLY A 526 25.26 21.49 3.00
CA GLY A 526 25.87 22.65 3.63
C GLY A 526 25.09 23.09 4.87
N ARG A 527 25.56 24.10 5.57
CA ARG A 527 24.85 24.63 6.75
C ARG A 527 23.48 25.15 6.36
N ASN A 528 22.41 24.49 6.84
CA ASN A 528 21.00 24.76 6.49
C ASN A 528 20.70 24.65 4.98
N ILE A 529 21.53 23.94 4.23
CA ILE A 529 21.34 23.70 2.79
C ILE A 529 21.02 22.22 2.57
N TYR A 530 19.90 21.96 1.93
CA TYR A 530 19.35 20.62 1.68
C TYR A 530 19.19 20.37 0.19
N GLN A 531 19.39 19.13 -0.22
CA GLN A 531 19.23 18.72 -1.61
C GLN A 531 18.88 17.24 -1.70
N SER A 532 17.94 16.88 -2.57
CA SER A 532 17.72 15.46 -2.88
C SER A 532 18.93 14.89 -3.59
N GLN A 533 19.46 13.76 -3.12
CA GLN A 533 20.64 13.11 -3.68
C GLN A 533 20.46 11.58 -3.76
N ASN A 534 21.20 10.94 -4.66
CA ASN A 534 21.34 9.50 -4.68
C ASN A 534 22.41 9.09 -3.65
N VAL A 535 21.99 8.88 -2.42
CA VAL A 535 22.93 8.76 -1.28
C VAL A 535 23.24 7.33 -0.89
N HIS A 536 22.41 6.32 -1.26
CA HIS A 536 22.54 4.98 -0.71
C HIS A 536 22.42 3.87 -1.74
N ARG A 537 23.13 2.78 -1.44
CA ARG A 537 22.81 1.43 -1.90
C ARG A 537 22.29 0.66 -0.70
N ALA A 538 21.41 -0.28 -0.94
CA ALA A 538 20.89 -1.12 0.14
C ALA A 538 20.74 -2.56 -0.30
N LYS A 539 20.76 -3.46 0.66
CA LYS A 539 20.49 -4.89 0.46
C LYS A 539 19.42 -5.32 1.44
N ILE A 540 18.41 -5.99 0.94
CA ILE A 540 17.35 -6.61 1.76
C ILE A 540 17.32 -8.10 1.46
N LYS A 541 17.31 -8.91 2.51
CA LYS A 541 17.12 -10.37 2.42
C LYS A 541 16.10 -10.81 3.44
N GLY A 542 15.27 -11.78 3.06
CA GLY A 542 14.24 -12.27 3.96
C GLY A 542 13.67 -13.62 3.56
N VAL A 543 12.86 -14.15 4.46
CA VAL A 543 12.09 -15.37 4.28
C VAL A 543 10.67 -15.11 4.74
N ASP A 544 9.71 -15.58 3.96
CA ASP A 544 8.29 -15.53 4.24
C ASP A 544 7.70 -16.94 4.11
N ILE A 545 7.00 -17.41 5.14
CA ILE A 545 6.38 -18.72 5.22
C ILE A 545 4.91 -18.49 5.58
N ASN A 546 4.00 -19.04 4.81
CA ASN A 546 2.57 -18.99 5.08
C ASN A 546 1.92 -20.32 4.70
N GLY A 547 0.89 -20.72 5.44
CA GLY A 547 0.14 -21.93 5.13
C GLY A 547 -1.13 -22.09 5.92
N THR A 548 -1.97 -22.99 5.43
CA THR A 548 -3.16 -23.50 6.11
C THR A 548 -3.13 -25.01 6.13
N LEU A 549 -3.60 -25.60 7.22
CA LEU A 549 -3.71 -27.03 7.42
C LEU A 549 -5.18 -27.37 7.72
N ASP A 550 -5.77 -28.26 6.92
CA ASP A 550 -7.06 -28.88 7.20
C ASP A 550 -6.86 -29.93 8.29
N LEU A 551 -7.49 -29.72 9.43
CA LEU A 551 -7.28 -30.59 10.59
C LEU A 551 -7.99 -31.94 10.44
N ASN A 552 -9.10 -32.03 9.74
CA ASN A 552 -9.78 -33.29 9.45
C ASN A 552 -8.94 -34.15 8.50
N ALA A 553 -8.41 -33.54 7.44
CA ALA A 553 -7.55 -34.23 6.50
C ALA A 553 -6.24 -34.74 7.15
N ALA A 554 -5.72 -34.01 8.15
CA ALA A 554 -4.53 -34.43 8.90
C ALA A 554 -4.83 -35.48 9.97
N TRP A 555 -5.99 -35.37 10.63
CA TRP A 555 -6.43 -36.26 11.72
C TRP A 555 -7.93 -36.50 11.62
N ASN A 556 -8.32 -37.64 11.09
CA ASN A 556 -9.73 -38.02 10.84
C ASN A 556 -10.64 -37.96 12.09
N ALA A 557 -10.08 -37.96 13.29
CA ALA A 557 -10.82 -37.81 14.54
C ALA A 557 -11.33 -36.38 14.78
N ILE A 558 -10.80 -35.38 14.05
CA ILE A 558 -11.26 -34.00 14.14
C ILE A 558 -12.40 -33.80 13.15
N PRO A 559 -13.53 -33.20 13.54
CA PRO A 559 -14.63 -32.92 12.62
C PRO A 559 -14.17 -32.06 11.42
N GLN A 560 -14.85 -32.24 10.28
CA GLN A 560 -14.61 -31.42 9.09
C GLN A 560 -14.84 -29.91 9.37
N GLY A 561 -14.09 -29.07 8.69
CA GLY A 561 -14.22 -27.63 8.78
C GLY A 561 -13.24 -26.94 9.74
N PHE A 562 -12.51 -27.68 10.55
CA PHE A 562 -11.44 -27.11 11.37
C PHE A 562 -10.15 -26.92 10.57
N GLU A 563 -9.59 -25.72 10.65
CA GLU A 563 -8.33 -25.37 9.97
C GLU A 563 -7.37 -24.63 10.91
N LEU A 564 -6.05 -24.88 10.73
CA LEU A 564 -5.00 -24.04 11.29
C LEU A 564 -4.42 -23.18 10.19
N ASN A 565 -4.18 -21.91 10.50
CA ASN A 565 -3.44 -21.01 9.64
C ASN A 565 -2.19 -20.49 10.35
N GLY A 566 -1.15 -20.23 9.60
CA GLY A 566 0.08 -19.74 10.19
C GLY A 566 1.01 -19.09 9.17
N GLY A 567 1.94 -18.27 9.69
CA GLY A 567 2.95 -17.65 8.86
C GLY A 567 4.08 -17.07 9.70
N ILE A 568 5.25 -16.93 9.10
CA ILE A 568 6.42 -16.29 9.72
C ILE A 568 7.13 -15.49 8.64
N GLY A 569 7.33 -14.18 8.90
CA GLY A 569 8.13 -13.31 8.06
C GLY A 569 9.32 -12.75 8.83
N TYR A 570 10.48 -12.78 8.20
CA TYR A 570 11.69 -12.21 8.73
C TYR A 570 12.54 -11.60 7.63
N ALA A 571 12.97 -10.36 7.84
CA ALA A 571 13.84 -9.66 6.91
C ALA A 571 14.94 -8.87 7.62
N LYS A 572 16.03 -8.64 6.89
CA LYS A 572 17.10 -7.71 7.25
C LYS A 572 17.42 -6.81 6.09
N GLY A 573 17.62 -5.52 6.38
CA GLY A 573 18.02 -4.52 5.41
C GLY A 573 19.15 -3.65 5.94
N LYS A 574 20.20 -3.49 5.13
CA LYS A 574 21.34 -2.62 5.43
C LYS A 574 21.69 -1.75 4.25
N ARG A 575 22.12 -0.53 4.56
CA ARG A 575 22.73 0.40 3.59
C ARG A 575 24.24 0.16 3.50
N ASP A 576 24.85 0.69 2.46
CA ASP A 576 26.29 0.56 2.23
C ASP A 576 27.15 1.39 3.21
N ASP A 577 26.56 2.41 3.84
CA ASP A 577 27.18 3.19 4.91
C ASP A 577 27.15 2.48 6.29
N GLY A 578 26.61 1.26 6.37
CA GLY A 578 26.51 0.47 7.59
C GLY A 578 25.23 0.74 8.39
N SER A 579 24.43 1.75 8.06
CA SER A 579 23.15 2.00 8.71
C SER A 579 22.09 0.96 8.35
N ASP A 580 21.08 0.84 9.19
CA ASP A 580 19.95 -0.08 8.96
C ASP A 580 18.83 0.61 8.17
N LEU A 581 18.14 -0.16 7.36
CA LEU A 581 16.86 0.27 6.80
C LEU A 581 15.78 0.18 7.88
N LEU A 582 15.45 1.32 8.49
CA LEU A 582 14.42 1.39 9.54
C LEU A 582 13.04 0.98 9.02
N THR A 583 12.83 1.03 7.71
CA THR A 583 11.60 0.57 7.04
C THR A 583 11.41 -0.95 7.11
N VAL A 584 12.47 -1.73 7.36
CA VAL A 584 12.38 -3.19 7.49
C VAL A 584 11.68 -3.56 8.80
N GLN A 585 10.59 -4.33 8.67
CA GLN A 585 9.77 -4.79 9.78
C GLN A 585 10.53 -5.77 10.69
N PRO A 586 10.27 -5.79 12.00
CA PRO A 586 10.72 -6.88 12.89
C PRO A 586 10.06 -8.20 12.47
N LEU A 587 10.60 -9.33 12.97
CA LEU A 587 9.98 -10.63 12.79
C LEU A 587 8.50 -10.57 13.20
N LYS A 588 7.64 -11.09 12.33
CA LYS A 588 6.21 -11.24 12.57
C LYS A 588 5.81 -12.70 12.37
N ALA A 589 5.08 -13.26 13.33
CA ALA A 589 4.53 -14.60 13.24
C ALA A 589 3.02 -14.55 13.40
N LEU A 590 2.32 -15.26 12.56
CA LEU A 590 0.88 -15.44 12.54
C LEU A 590 0.55 -16.88 12.93
N PHE A 591 -0.49 -17.08 13.68
CA PHE A 591 -1.04 -18.40 14.02
C PHE A 591 -2.53 -18.25 14.30
N GLY A 592 -3.31 -19.19 13.86
CA GLY A 592 -4.74 -19.12 14.07
C GLY A 592 -5.39 -20.49 13.96
N ILE A 593 -6.55 -20.59 14.58
CA ILE A 593 -7.47 -21.71 14.44
C ILE A 593 -8.80 -21.19 13.94
N GLY A 594 -9.37 -21.88 12.98
CA GLY A 594 -10.65 -21.53 12.38
C GLY A 594 -11.56 -22.72 12.30
N TYR A 595 -12.84 -22.43 12.21
CA TYR A 595 -13.86 -23.37 11.82
C TYR A 595 -14.68 -22.77 10.66
N ARG A 596 -14.86 -23.54 9.61
CA ARG A 596 -15.65 -23.21 8.44
C ARG A 596 -16.73 -24.29 8.24
N ALA A 597 -17.97 -23.86 8.19
CA ALA A 597 -19.08 -24.77 7.92
C ALA A 597 -18.95 -25.42 6.54
N SER A 598 -19.36 -26.67 6.40
CA SER A 598 -19.25 -27.46 5.16
C SER A 598 -19.97 -26.81 3.95
N ASN A 599 -21.05 -26.07 4.19
CA ASN A 599 -21.78 -25.30 3.17
C ASN A 599 -21.15 -23.91 2.88
N ASN A 600 -20.02 -23.54 3.51
CA ASN A 600 -19.35 -22.25 3.41
C ASN A 600 -20.23 -21.03 3.78
N ASP A 601 -21.32 -21.23 4.52
CA ASP A 601 -22.22 -20.15 4.91
C ASP A 601 -21.67 -19.32 6.08
N TRP A 602 -20.87 -19.92 6.95
CA TRP A 602 -20.28 -19.22 8.07
C TRP A 602 -18.89 -19.75 8.44
N ALA A 603 -18.10 -18.89 9.00
CA ALA A 603 -16.80 -19.25 9.56
C ALA A 603 -16.48 -18.37 10.78
N VAL A 604 -15.66 -18.92 11.68
CA VAL A 604 -15.11 -18.23 12.85
C VAL A 604 -13.61 -18.51 12.91
N HIS A 605 -12.80 -17.48 13.13
CA HIS A 605 -11.34 -17.60 13.24
C HIS A 605 -10.85 -16.84 14.45
N LEU A 606 -10.02 -17.48 15.25
CA LEU A 606 -9.19 -16.86 16.28
C LEU A 606 -7.78 -16.75 15.73
N ASN A 607 -7.31 -15.53 15.47
CA ASN A 607 -6.01 -15.24 14.91
C ASN A 607 -5.10 -14.62 15.95
N GLY A 608 -3.89 -15.12 16.08
CA GLY A 608 -2.83 -14.56 16.91
C GLY A 608 -1.72 -13.95 16.03
N THR A 609 -1.28 -12.76 16.36
CA THR A 609 -0.16 -12.09 15.72
C THR A 609 0.92 -11.80 16.76
N TYR A 610 2.08 -12.44 16.63
CA TYR A 610 3.27 -12.09 17.38
C TYR A 610 4.16 -11.19 16.56
N THR A 611 4.54 -10.04 17.11
CA THR A 611 5.53 -9.13 16.52
C THR A 611 6.70 -9.01 17.49
N GLN A 612 7.92 -9.28 17.02
CA GLN A 612 9.13 -9.10 17.82
C GLN A 612 9.40 -7.59 18.03
N GLY A 613 9.93 -7.25 19.20
CA GLY A 613 10.43 -5.88 19.43
C GLY A 613 11.61 -5.56 18.49
N LYS A 614 11.69 -4.31 18.03
CA LYS A 614 12.81 -3.85 17.20
C LYS A 614 14.09 -3.84 18.05
N LYS A 615 15.11 -4.57 17.61
CA LYS A 615 16.38 -4.65 18.33
C LYS A 615 17.26 -3.44 18.01
N ALA A 616 17.98 -2.93 19.00
CA ALA A 616 18.89 -1.79 18.85
C ALA A 616 19.93 -2.00 17.74
N LYS A 617 20.48 -3.19 17.60
CA LYS A 617 21.44 -3.56 16.56
C LYS A 617 20.87 -3.61 15.13
N ASP A 618 19.55 -3.59 14.99
CA ASP A 618 18.83 -3.60 13.73
C ASP A 618 18.12 -2.23 13.50
N ALA A 619 18.50 -1.20 14.27
CA ALA A 619 17.95 0.16 14.23
C ALA A 619 19.05 1.23 14.31
N GLN A 620 20.20 0.97 13.68
CA GLN A 620 21.31 1.90 13.62
C GLN A 620 21.09 2.92 12.49
N GLN A 621 21.26 4.19 12.80
CA GLN A 621 21.15 5.30 11.85
C GLN A 621 22.20 6.38 12.15
N TYR A 622 22.47 7.24 11.18
CA TYR A 622 23.22 8.46 11.47
C TYR A 622 22.29 9.47 12.16
N ALA A 623 22.69 9.94 13.34
CA ALA A 623 21.92 10.93 14.09
C ALA A 623 22.17 12.32 13.53
N ILE A 624 21.09 13.09 13.41
CA ILE A 624 21.19 14.55 13.32
C ILE A 624 21.21 15.03 14.78
N LEU A 625 22.39 15.40 15.28
CA LEU A 625 22.48 15.96 16.61
C LEU A 625 22.08 17.44 16.57
N ALA A 626 21.04 17.77 17.34
CA ALA A 626 20.73 19.12 17.68
C ALA A 626 21.56 19.53 18.90
N ASN A 627 22.77 19.95 18.69
CA ASN A 627 23.58 20.51 19.75
C ASN A 627 23.70 22.04 19.59
N THR A 628 23.38 22.78 20.62
CA THR A 628 23.65 24.23 20.78
C THR A 628 23.00 25.17 19.74
N GLY A 629 21.76 24.91 19.30
CA GLY A 629 21.06 25.84 18.37
C GLY A 629 21.48 25.71 16.90
N TYR A 630 22.39 24.83 16.57
CA TYR A 630 22.83 24.52 15.20
C TYR A 630 22.66 23.04 14.94
N LEU A 631 22.15 22.68 13.75
CA LEU A 631 22.15 21.29 13.28
C LEU A 631 23.61 20.91 12.98
N SER A 632 24.22 20.10 13.82
CA SER A 632 25.48 19.46 13.54
C SER A 632 25.23 18.00 13.13
N TYR A 633 25.98 17.51 12.15
CA TYR A 633 25.93 16.10 11.74
C TYR A 633 26.99 15.34 12.55
N ASP A 634 26.53 14.35 13.30
CA ASP A 634 27.46 13.36 13.82
C ASP A 634 27.68 12.31 12.72
N SER A 635 28.93 12.01 12.46
CA SER A 635 29.34 10.92 11.54
C SER A 635 29.24 9.54 12.19
N SER A 636 28.82 9.46 13.45
CA SER A 636 28.67 8.20 14.18
C SER A 636 27.29 7.56 13.98
N LEU A 637 27.26 6.25 13.87
CA LEU A 637 26.02 5.47 13.91
C LEU A 637 25.46 5.46 15.33
N THR A 638 24.22 5.83 15.47
CA THR A 638 23.49 5.80 16.74
C THR A 638 22.23 4.94 16.62
N THR A 639 21.77 4.39 17.73
CA THR A 639 20.51 3.66 17.76
C THR A 639 19.32 4.61 17.67
N TYR A 640 18.35 4.31 16.82
CA TYR A 640 17.06 5.01 16.81
C TYR A 640 16.39 4.93 18.19
N PRO A 641 15.98 6.03 18.82
CA PRO A 641 15.65 6.07 20.24
C PRO A 641 14.31 5.41 20.60
N TYR A 642 13.35 5.31 19.65
CA TYR A 642 12.00 4.80 19.92
C TYR A 642 11.84 3.38 19.40
N LEU A 643 12.28 2.37 20.16
CA LEU A 643 12.18 0.97 19.78
C LEU A 643 10.84 0.38 20.22
N SER A 644 10.20 -0.40 19.34
CA SER A 644 8.99 -1.15 19.69
C SER A 644 9.31 -2.32 20.60
N ASN A 645 8.40 -2.64 21.52
CA ASN A 645 8.43 -3.85 22.32
C ASN A 645 7.82 -5.04 21.57
N SER A 646 8.10 -6.27 22.03
CA SER A 646 7.43 -7.47 21.52
C SER A 646 5.98 -7.51 22.01
N ALA A 647 5.07 -7.92 21.14
CA ALA A 647 3.66 -8.07 21.49
C ALA A 647 3.04 -9.28 20.81
N THR A 648 2.10 -9.92 21.52
CA THR A 648 1.18 -10.91 20.95
C THR A 648 -0.24 -10.34 21.06
N VAL A 649 -0.94 -10.29 19.96
CA VAL A 649 -2.30 -9.75 19.85
C VAL A 649 -3.20 -10.82 19.27
N PHE A 650 -4.42 -10.94 19.80
CA PHE A 650 -5.41 -11.89 19.32
C PHE A 650 -6.62 -11.17 18.79
N ASP A 651 -7.14 -11.66 17.66
CA ASP A 651 -8.33 -11.16 17.00
C ASP A 651 -9.32 -12.32 16.81
N LEU A 652 -10.58 -12.10 17.10
CA LEU A 652 -11.67 -13.04 16.84
C LEU A 652 -12.54 -12.48 15.73
N VAL A 653 -12.65 -13.17 14.61
CA VAL A 653 -13.43 -12.73 13.46
C VAL A 653 -14.41 -13.81 13.01
N ALA A 654 -15.59 -13.41 12.56
CA ALA A 654 -16.61 -14.32 12.09
C ALA A 654 -17.40 -13.69 10.94
N HIS A 655 -17.95 -14.55 10.08
CA HIS A 655 -18.96 -14.13 9.12
C HIS A 655 -20.10 -15.16 8.99
N LYS A 656 -21.26 -14.67 8.57
CA LYS A 656 -22.42 -15.50 8.22
C LYS A 656 -23.05 -14.98 6.94
N LYS A 657 -23.24 -15.88 5.98
CA LYS A 657 -24.00 -15.64 4.75
C LYS A 657 -25.44 -16.14 4.93
N PHE A 658 -26.39 -15.43 4.39
CA PHE A 658 -27.81 -15.78 4.32
C PHE A 658 -28.17 -15.91 2.84
N GLY A 659 -27.78 -17.04 2.25
CA GLY A 659 -27.81 -17.26 0.81
C GLY A 659 -26.95 -16.22 0.07
N GLU A 660 -27.42 -15.78 -1.08
CA GLU A 660 -26.77 -14.71 -1.87
C GLU A 660 -27.19 -13.30 -1.43
N ARG A 661 -28.27 -13.20 -0.62
CA ARG A 661 -28.90 -11.91 -0.29
C ARG A 661 -28.19 -11.12 0.78
N ALA A 662 -27.64 -11.79 1.78
CA ALA A 662 -27.03 -11.04 2.87
C ALA A 662 -25.76 -11.70 3.40
N ILE A 663 -24.82 -10.86 3.85
CA ILE A 663 -23.65 -11.29 4.60
C ILE A 663 -23.46 -10.37 5.81
N VAL A 664 -23.25 -10.98 6.96
CA VAL A 664 -22.87 -10.29 8.20
C VAL A 664 -21.44 -10.69 8.53
N LYS A 665 -20.59 -9.70 8.79
CA LYS A 665 -19.21 -9.90 9.24
C LYS A 665 -19.02 -9.17 10.55
N VAL A 666 -18.39 -9.80 11.52
CA VAL A 666 -18.07 -9.22 12.82
C VAL A 666 -16.64 -9.58 13.22
N GLY A 667 -15.99 -8.71 13.97
CA GLY A 667 -14.66 -8.97 14.50
C GLY A 667 -14.42 -8.19 15.78
N VAL A 668 -13.70 -8.83 16.72
CA VAL A 668 -13.15 -8.17 17.91
C VAL A 668 -11.65 -8.25 17.79
N TYR A 669 -11.01 -7.10 17.69
CA TYR A 669 -9.59 -6.93 17.48
C TYR A 669 -8.90 -6.52 18.79
N ASN A 670 -7.66 -6.94 18.96
CA ASN A 670 -6.93 -6.79 20.21
C ASN A 670 -7.74 -7.32 21.41
N LEU A 671 -8.22 -8.56 21.29
CA LEU A 671 -9.21 -9.20 22.20
C LEU A 671 -8.86 -9.04 23.68
N PHE A 672 -7.59 -9.10 24.04
CA PHE A 672 -7.09 -9.02 25.43
C PHE A 672 -6.64 -7.60 25.80
N ASN A 673 -6.95 -6.58 24.99
CA ASN A 673 -6.59 -5.18 25.21
C ASN A 673 -5.10 -4.97 25.50
N LYS A 674 -4.23 -5.64 24.72
CA LYS A 674 -2.77 -5.53 24.85
C LYS A 674 -2.30 -4.14 24.55
N LYS A 675 -1.55 -3.55 25.48
CA LYS A 675 -0.86 -2.26 25.32
C LYS A 675 0.50 -2.49 24.66
N TYR A 676 0.72 -1.89 23.46
CA TYR A 676 1.97 -2.05 22.72
C TYR A 676 2.14 -0.94 21.67
N TRP A 677 3.37 -0.79 21.16
CA TRP A 677 3.69 0.08 20.03
C TRP A 677 4.00 -0.76 18.81
N THR A 678 3.49 -0.35 17.64
CA THR A 678 3.93 -0.91 16.38
C THR A 678 5.23 -0.23 15.93
N TRP A 679 6.09 -0.97 15.25
CA TRP A 679 7.30 -0.37 14.68
C TRP A 679 6.97 0.70 13.63
N ASP A 680 5.93 0.49 12.84
CA ASP A 680 5.46 1.46 11.84
C ASP A 680 5.06 2.80 12.44
N ASN A 681 4.45 2.83 13.64
CA ASN A 681 4.10 4.07 14.32
C ASN A 681 5.35 4.77 14.88
N LEU A 682 6.26 4.02 15.51
CA LEU A 682 7.42 4.59 16.19
C LEU A 682 8.48 5.11 15.22
N ARG A 683 8.83 4.34 14.18
CA ARG A 683 9.90 4.70 13.24
C ARG A 683 9.63 5.96 12.41
N THR A 684 8.40 6.44 12.41
CA THR A 684 8.02 7.68 11.73
C THR A 684 8.13 8.93 12.61
N ILE A 685 8.44 8.75 13.90
CA ILE A 685 8.67 9.87 14.83
C ILE A 685 9.99 10.52 14.47
N GLY A 686 9.95 11.80 14.10
CA GLY A 686 11.17 12.56 13.81
C GLY A 686 12.03 12.74 15.07
N VAL A 687 13.30 12.42 14.98
CA VAL A 687 14.28 12.55 16.09
C VAL A 687 14.90 13.95 16.12
N THR A 688 14.31 14.91 15.44
CA THR A 688 14.82 16.27 15.34
C THR A 688 14.45 17.12 16.56
N SER A 689 15.28 18.11 16.81
CA SER A 689 15.32 19.11 17.90
C SER A 689 14.04 19.40 18.68
N PRO A 690 14.18 19.75 19.99
CA PRO A 690 13.08 20.32 20.78
C PRO A 690 12.37 21.46 20.05
N GLY A 691 11.03 21.46 20.06
CA GLY A 691 10.21 22.48 19.38
C GLY A 691 9.76 22.13 17.97
N VAL A 692 9.99 20.92 17.51
CA VAL A 692 9.38 20.36 16.30
C VAL A 692 8.09 19.64 16.70
N ALA A 693 7.08 19.69 15.84
CA ALA A 693 5.74 19.15 16.09
C ALA A 693 5.65 17.66 16.48
N ASN A 694 6.73 16.91 16.31
CA ASN A 694 6.85 15.51 16.72
C ASN A 694 7.81 15.31 17.93
N SER A 695 8.26 16.36 18.58
CA SER A 695 9.02 16.23 19.82
C SER A 695 8.19 15.48 20.86
N ILE A 696 8.86 14.62 21.62
CA ILE A 696 8.23 13.81 22.66
C ILE A 696 8.92 14.12 23.99
N THR A 697 8.12 14.47 24.99
CA THR A 697 8.58 14.64 26.37
C THR A 697 7.67 13.83 27.30
N GLY A 698 8.19 13.37 28.43
CA GLY A 698 7.41 12.64 29.41
C GLY A 698 6.63 11.46 28.81
N GLU A 699 5.32 11.44 29.04
CA GLU A 699 4.43 10.38 28.52
C GLU A 699 3.96 10.57 27.05
N GLY A 700 4.51 11.56 26.35
CA GLY A 700 4.10 11.87 24.99
C GLY A 700 4.22 10.70 23.99
N LEU A 701 5.08 9.71 24.24
CA LEU A 701 5.19 8.52 23.43
C LEU A 701 3.90 7.68 23.45
N ASN A 702 3.09 7.78 24.50
CA ASN A 702 1.87 6.98 24.64
C ASN A 702 0.82 7.30 23.58
N ARG A 703 0.82 8.49 22.95
CA ARG A 703 -0.11 8.83 21.86
C ARG A 703 0.08 7.98 20.60
N TYR A 704 1.21 7.29 20.47
CA TYR A 704 1.55 6.39 19.35
C TYR A 704 1.29 4.90 19.65
N LEU A 705 0.68 4.58 20.81
CA LEU A 705 0.26 3.23 21.13
C LEU A 705 -0.69 2.69 20.05
N ALA A 706 -0.67 1.38 19.90
CA ALA A 706 -1.63 0.67 19.05
C ALA A 706 -3.06 0.85 19.57
N PRO A 707 -4.06 0.62 18.73
CA PRO A 707 -5.46 0.69 19.12
C PRO A 707 -5.78 -0.20 20.32
N GLU A 708 -6.68 0.29 21.18
CA GLU A 708 -7.27 -0.54 22.22
C GLU A 708 -8.11 -1.68 21.63
N ARG A 709 -8.69 -2.54 22.47
CA ARG A 709 -9.68 -3.53 22.00
C ARG A 709 -10.86 -2.81 21.35
N TYR A 710 -11.19 -3.19 20.12
CA TYR A 710 -12.30 -2.62 19.38
C TYR A 710 -13.05 -3.69 18.58
N ALA A 711 -14.30 -3.41 18.27
CA ALA A 711 -15.12 -4.24 17.41
C ALA A 711 -15.25 -3.60 16.02
N MET A 712 -15.33 -4.44 14.99
CA MET A 712 -15.79 -4.06 13.66
C MET A 712 -16.98 -4.94 13.29
N ALA A 713 -17.93 -4.37 12.59
CA ALA A 713 -19.08 -5.08 12.06
C ALA A 713 -19.46 -4.54 10.69
N SER A 714 -19.96 -5.41 9.82
CA SER A 714 -20.60 -4.98 8.58
C SER A 714 -21.75 -5.90 8.22
N VAL A 715 -22.80 -5.31 7.67
CA VAL A 715 -23.94 -6.00 7.10
C VAL A 715 -24.10 -5.53 5.66
N GLU A 716 -24.14 -6.47 4.75
CA GLU A 716 -24.37 -6.24 3.33
C GLU A 716 -25.63 -6.97 2.91
N PHE A 717 -26.50 -6.30 2.17
CA PHE A 717 -27.76 -6.83 1.68
C PHE A 717 -27.88 -6.56 0.18
N LYS A 718 -28.14 -7.60 -0.62
CA LYS A 718 -28.39 -7.56 -2.06
C LYS A 718 -29.87 -7.81 -2.35
N PHE A 719 -30.42 -7.13 -3.35
CA PHE A 719 -31.82 -7.24 -3.77
C PHE A 719 -32.00 -7.16 -5.29
#